data_190c41e5bf6743d401a782d0624257e6
#
_entry.id   190c41e5bf6743d401a782d0624257e6
#
_cell.length_a   1.000
_cell.length_b   1.000
_cell.length_c   1.000
_cell.angle_alpha   90.00
_cell.angle_beta   90.00
_cell.angle_gamma   90.00
#
_symmetry.space_group_name_H-M   'P 1'
#
loop_
_entity.id
_entity.type
_entity.pdbx_description
1 polymer ?
#
loop_
_entity_poly.entity_id
_entity_poly.type
_entity_poly.pdbx_seq_one_letter_code
_entity_poly.pdbx_strand_id
1 'polypeptide(L)'
;MTDSTGDGPGWDFFVSYTQADRAWAEWIAWLLEEDGHRVMVQAWDMVAGSNWISWMDQGVARAARTVAVLSPDYVSSVYGTAEWQAAWAQDPQGYQRKLITVRVRGDDRPAGLLTGVVGIDLVSLSEAAARRRLRDAIATAVRGRARPGSPPPFPLRVVPAEPRFPGALPEVFTVPGRNPHFTGRAAELGTIRTHLGAGTAMTVQAVHGLGGVGKTQTVIEYAHRHATAYDLVWWINAEQPSLITSQVAALAGPLGLPPDPDPDTAVWAVCAELRRRQRWLLVFDNAEDIDHIRPVLPGGHGHVLITTRRGGFGYLGPVLDLNVLPHPEAIALLRRRAPGLTDDHADTLAELLGDLPLALEQAAAYLDQTQLPPADYVQLLTTRGADLYGRGRVVDHQHTIATLWSLSLDQLRAAQPAAVQLLGLCAWLAPEPIPLDLFTDHPEDLPTPLGDVVGDALAFAETVGALVDYSLARRIDAGLLLHRLVQAVIRQPGPAQPADPHQLPVVLGLLRAELPAKISTAPQNWPRWQQLLPHVLAATAHHDDTHPTAASATSWLLDRAAIYQHTHGQPATARPLLERALHIRETTYGPDHPHVATTLQNLASVLGKLDEPVTARPLLERALRIFEAAYGPVHAHIATDLSNLATVLRDLGEPVTARPLLDWALRIFEAAYGPDHPHVATGLSNIALVLRDLGEPAAARPLLELTLDVRETIYGPDHPAVATDLNTLAVTLGELGDLATAQPLLERALHIYDTAYGPDHPASVRVRKALWAL
;
A
#
# COMPACT_ATOMS: atom_id res chain seq x y z
N MET A 1 -1.48 -42.00 -76.41
CA MET A 1 -1.39 -43.22 -75.63
C MET A 1 -0.16 -43.06 -74.73
N THR A 2 -0.24 -42.94 -73.48
CA THR A 2 -1.18 -43.37 -72.43
C THR A 2 -1.14 -42.33 -71.31
N ASP A 3 -2.31 -41.99 -70.86
CA ASP A 3 -2.62 -41.29 -69.65
C ASP A 3 -1.96 -41.96 -68.43
N SER A 4 -1.30 -41.21 -67.60
CA SER A 4 -1.02 -41.59 -66.21
C SER A 4 -1.21 -40.37 -65.33
N THR A 5 -2.45 -40.11 -64.96
CA THR A 5 -2.86 -39.34 -63.83
C THR A 5 -2.24 -39.98 -62.57
N GLY A 6 -1.06 -39.54 -62.17
CA GLY A 6 -0.50 -39.87 -60.88
C GLY A 6 -1.19 -39.09 -59.77
N ASP A 7 -2.14 -39.73 -59.14
CA ASP A 7 -2.75 -39.31 -57.87
C ASP A 7 -1.70 -39.55 -56.77
N GLY A 8 -0.74 -38.63 -56.64
CA GLY A 8 0.20 -38.58 -55.53
C GLY A 8 -0.54 -38.24 -54.25
N PRO A 9 -0.17 -38.74 -53.10
CA PRO A 9 -0.80 -38.45 -51.82
C PRO A 9 -0.85 -36.94 -51.59
N GLY A 10 -2.07 -36.38 -51.42
CA GLY A 10 -2.29 -34.93 -51.20
C GLY A 10 -1.52 -34.37 -49.97
N TRP A 11 -1.29 -33.08 -49.93
CA TRP A 11 -0.68 -32.38 -48.81
C TRP A 11 -1.66 -32.26 -47.64
N ASP A 12 -1.12 -32.40 -46.38
CA ASP A 12 -1.98 -32.22 -45.19
C ASP A 12 -2.14 -30.73 -44.89
N PHE A 13 -1.04 -29.93 -45.06
CA PHE A 13 -1.03 -28.50 -44.86
C PHE A 13 -0.36 -27.74 -46.00
N PHE A 14 -0.91 -26.59 -46.35
CA PHE A 14 -0.28 -25.53 -47.15
C PHE A 14 -0.03 -24.33 -46.25
N VAL A 15 1.24 -23.86 -46.14
CA VAL A 15 1.60 -22.69 -45.31
C VAL A 15 1.68 -21.46 -46.20
N SER A 16 0.72 -20.55 -45.98
CA SER A 16 0.61 -19.27 -46.67
C SER A 16 1.20 -18.15 -45.82
N TYR A 17 2.11 -17.36 -46.39
CA TYR A 17 2.83 -16.31 -45.67
C TYR A 17 3.33 -15.22 -46.60
N THR A 18 3.77 -14.06 -46.04
CA THR A 18 4.51 -13.04 -46.79
C THR A 18 6.02 -13.19 -46.57
N GLN A 19 6.81 -12.62 -47.48
CA GLN A 19 8.25 -12.65 -47.37
C GLN A 19 8.80 -12.11 -46.03
N ALA A 20 8.09 -11.14 -45.42
CA ALA A 20 8.41 -10.61 -44.10
C ALA A 20 8.27 -11.64 -42.98
N ASP A 21 7.45 -12.67 -43.17
CA ASP A 21 7.10 -13.69 -42.18
C ASP A 21 7.73 -15.06 -42.48
N ARG A 22 8.67 -15.11 -43.45
CA ARG A 22 9.33 -16.35 -43.92
C ARG A 22 9.88 -17.20 -42.80
N ALA A 23 10.58 -16.60 -41.82
CA ALA A 23 11.18 -17.35 -40.70
C ALA A 23 10.10 -18.03 -39.83
N TRP A 24 8.96 -17.40 -39.66
CA TRP A 24 7.82 -18.01 -38.97
C TRP A 24 7.17 -19.14 -39.76
N ALA A 25 7.03 -18.96 -41.06
CA ALA A 25 6.46 -19.98 -41.95
C ALA A 25 7.34 -21.24 -41.99
N GLU A 26 8.66 -21.08 -42.13
CA GLU A 26 9.64 -22.19 -42.10
C GLU A 26 9.60 -22.89 -40.71
N TRP A 27 9.53 -22.16 -39.61
CA TRP A 27 9.47 -22.75 -38.27
C TRP A 27 8.16 -23.51 -38.04
N ILE A 28 7.00 -22.97 -38.49
CA ILE A 28 5.71 -23.65 -38.42
C ILE A 28 5.70 -24.92 -39.29
N ALA A 29 6.18 -24.83 -40.53
CA ALA A 29 6.27 -25.95 -41.46
C ALA A 29 7.14 -27.07 -40.87
N TRP A 30 8.32 -26.73 -40.34
CA TRP A 30 9.20 -27.67 -39.69
C TRP A 30 8.54 -28.42 -38.55
N LEU A 31 7.83 -27.75 -37.68
CA LEU A 31 7.12 -28.37 -36.55
C LEU A 31 5.99 -29.31 -37.01
N LEU A 32 5.28 -28.94 -38.07
CA LEU A 32 4.22 -29.76 -38.62
C LEU A 32 4.81 -31.04 -39.25
N GLU A 33 5.97 -30.96 -39.93
CA GLU A 33 6.68 -32.13 -40.48
C GLU A 33 7.26 -32.99 -39.36
N GLU A 34 7.82 -32.41 -38.29
CA GLU A 34 8.29 -33.14 -37.11
C GLU A 34 7.16 -33.96 -36.47
N ASP A 35 5.93 -33.47 -36.54
CA ASP A 35 4.72 -34.14 -36.04
C ASP A 35 4.13 -35.17 -37.07
N GLY A 36 4.79 -35.39 -38.20
CA GLY A 36 4.45 -36.40 -39.20
C GLY A 36 3.45 -35.96 -40.26
N HIS A 37 3.20 -34.65 -40.42
CA HIS A 37 2.35 -34.10 -41.45
C HIS A 37 3.13 -33.80 -42.74
N ARG A 38 2.48 -33.91 -43.89
CA ARG A 38 3.07 -33.47 -45.16
C ARG A 38 2.72 -32.03 -45.40
N VAL A 39 3.73 -31.19 -45.47
CA VAL A 39 3.59 -29.73 -45.55
C VAL A 39 4.10 -29.21 -46.89
N MET A 40 3.38 -28.29 -47.48
CA MET A 40 3.76 -27.54 -48.66
C MET A 40 4.04 -26.10 -48.26
N VAL A 41 5.28 -25.63 -48.42
CA VAL A 41 5.66 -24.25 -48.05
C VAL A 41 6.55 -23.67 -49.17
N GLN A 42 6.28 -22.43 -49.58
CA GLN A 42 6.98 -21.78 -50.68
C GLN A 42 8.53 -21.76 -50.51
N ALA A 43 8.97 -21.56 -49.26
CA ALA A 43 10.40 -21.46 -48.95
C ALA A 43 11.20 -22.69 -49.29
N TRP A 44 10.61 -23.89 -49.34
CA TRP A 44 11.27 -25.18 -49.55
C TRP A 44 10.92 -25.84 -50.87
N ASP A 45 9.66 -25.70 -51.31
CA ASP A 45 9.13 -26.46 -52.45
C ASP A 45 9.21 -25.71 -53.77
N MET A 46 9.54 -24.41 -53.70
CA MET A 46 9.66 -23.57 -54.90
C MET A 46 11.11 -23.48 -55.34
N VAL A 47 11.43 -24.19 -56.42
CA VAL A 47 12.78 -24.23 -57.01
C VAL A 47 12.84 -23.41 -58.30
N ALA A 48 14.04 -23.07 -58.74
CA ALA A 48 14.27 -22.31 -59.97
C ALA A 48 13.61 -22.98 -61.18
N GLY A 49 12.76 -22.26 -61.90
CA GLY A 49 11.97 -22.74 -63.01
C GLY A 49 10.52 -23.09 -62.70
N SER A 50 10.11 -23.05 -61.45
CA SER A 50 8.71 -23.28 -61.02
C SER A 50 7.79 -22.11 -61.43
N ASN A 51 6.56 -22.40 -61.89
CA ASN A 51 5.56 -21.37 -62.11
C ASN A 51 4.86 -21.04 -60.78
N TRP A 52 5.14 -19.87 -60.25
CA TRP A 52 4.69 -19.41 -58.93
C TRP A 52 3.16 -19.42 -58.77
N ILE A 53 2.41 -18.90 -59.76
CA ILE A 53 0.95 -18.82 -59.70
C ILE A 53 0.31 -20.22 -59.70
N SER A 54 0.77 -21.09 -60.59
CA SER A 54 0.27 -22.47 -60.71
C SER A 54 0.58 -23.29 -59.44
N TRP A 55 1.73 -23.02 -58.81
CA TRP A 55 2.17 -23.69 -57.58
C TRP A 55 1.25 -23.29 -56.40
N MET A 56 0.92 -22.01 -56.25
CA MET A 56 0.03 -21.50 -55.24
C MET A 56 -1.38 -22.02 -55.36
N ASP A 57 -1.95 -22.00 -56.58
CA ASP A 57 -3.26 -22.58 -56.87
C ASP A 57 -3.34 -24.06 -56.49
N GLN A 58 -2.29 -24.82 -56.77
CA GLN A 58 -2.19 -26.24 -56.36
C GLN A 58 -2.10 -26.40 -54.85
N GLY A 59 -1.40 -25.52 -54.12
CA GLY A 59 -1.31 -25.54 -52.68
C GLY A 59 -2.69 -25.37 -52.01
N VAL A 60 -3.41 -24.34 -52.37
CA VAL A 60 -4.76 -24.07 -51.83
C VAL A 60 -5.78 -25.14 -52.25
N ALA A 61 -5.69 -25.64 -53.53
CA ALA A 61 -6.67 -26.58 -54.04
C ALA A 61 -6.50 -28.02 -53.53
N ARG A 62 -5.23 -28.50 -53.37
CA ARG A 62 -4.90 -29.90 -53.06
C ARG A 62 -4.52 -30.17 -51.60
N ALA A 63 -4.18 -29.14 -50.80
CA ALA A 63 -3.94 -29.33 -49.39
C ALA A 63 -5.23 -29.56 -48.62
N ALA A 64 -5.19 -30.43 -47.62
CA ALA A 64 -6.32 -30.66 -46.73
C ALA A 64 -6.69 -29.40 -45.95
N ARG A 65 -5.69 -28.60 -45.56
CA ARG A 65 -5.85 -27.34 -44.80
C ARG A 65 -4.82 -26.31 -45.21
N THR A 66 -5.19 -25.02 -45.14
CA THR A 66 -4.27 -23.88 -45.29
C THR A 66 -3.99 -23.25 -43.93
N VAL A 67 -2.69 -23.12 -43.59
CA VAL A 67 -2.22 -22.40 -42.42
C VAL A 67 -1.83 -20.99 -42.87
N ALA A 68 -2.59 -19.98 -42.51
CA ALA A 68 -2.29 -18.58 -42.81
C ALA A 68 -1.48 -17.94 -41.67
N VAL A 69 -0.25 -17.52 -41.97
CA VAL A 69 0.65 -16.88 -41.01
C VAL A 69 0.34 -15.37 -40.95
N LEU A 70 -0.43 -14.98 -39.93
CA LEU A 70 -0.97 -13.62 -39.83
C LEU A 70 0.01 -12.65 -39.19
N SER A 71 0.28 -11.57 -39.92
CA SER A 71 0.98 -10.37 -39.49
C SER A 71 0.33 -9.14 -40.14
N PRO A 72 0.65 -7.91 -39.75
CA PRO A 72 0.23 -6.69 -40.47
C PRO A 72 0.61 -6.73 -41.96
N ASP A 73 1.80 -7.25 -42.29
CA ASP A 73 2.28 -7.37 -43.65
C ASP A 73 1.47 -8.39 -44.45
N TYR A 74 1.05 -9.51 -43.83
CA TYR A 74 0.23 -10.53 -44.49
C TYR A 74 -1.18 -10.02 -44.79
N VAL A 75 -1.81 -9.30 -43.84
CA VAL A 75 -3.18 -8.77 -44.02
C VAL A 75 -3.23 -7.68 -45.09
N SER A 76 -2.16 -6.91 -45.26
CA SER A 76 -2.04 -5.88 -46.30
C SER A 76 -1.58 -6.42 -47.67
N SER A 77 -1.11 -7.68 -47.73
CA SER A 77 -0.66 -8.32 -48.97
C SER A 77 -1.82 -8.72 -49.88
N VAL A 78 -1.74 -8.34 -51.16
CA VAL A 78 -2.73 -8.75 -52.18
C VAL A 78 -2.76 -10.27 -52.33
N TYR A 79 -1.61 -10.91 -52.35
CA TYR A 79 -1.48 -12.39 -52.54
C TYR A 79 -1.90 -13.15 -51.29
N GLY A 80 -1.41 -12.77 -50.11
CA GLY A 80 -1.84 -13.36 -48.86
C GLY A 80 -3.36 -13.28 -48.66
N THR A 81 -3.96 -12.15 -49.03
CA THR A 81 -5.41 -11.97 -49.01
C THR A 81 -6.12 -12.92 -49.96
N ALA A 82 -5.63 -13.11 -51.16
CA ALA A 82 -6.26 -14.04 -52.14
C ALA A 82 -6.18 -15.50 -51.65
N GLU A 83 -5.09 -15.94 -51.07
CA GLU A 83 -4.88 -17.33 -50.60
C GLU A 83 -5.79 -17.70 -49.45
N TRP A 84 -5.89 -16.88 -48.39
CA TRP A 84 -6.77 -17.20 -47.28
C TRP A 84 -8.27 -17.07 -47.69
N GLN A 85 -8.61 -16.13 -48.60
CA GLN A 85 -9.96 -16.01 -49.11
C GLN A 85 -10.37 -17.24 -49.96
N ALA A 86 -9.44 -17.77 -50.77
CA ALA A 86 -9.66 -18.98 -51.54
C ALA A 86 -9.86 -20.20 -50.62
N ALA A 87 -9.08 -20.35 -49.56
CA ALA A 87 -9.22 -21.37 -48.53
C ALA A 87 -10.55 -21.21 -47.76
N TRP A 88 -10.92 -19.98 -47.41
CA TRP A 88 -12.18 -19.67 -46.73
C TRP A 88 -13.39 -19.95 -47.62
N ALA A 89 -13.31 -19.62 -48.90
CA ALA A 89 -14.41 -19.88 -49.86
C ALA A 89 -14.72 -21.37 -50.05
N GLN A 90 -13.78 -22.27 -49.81
CA GLN A 90 -13.98 -23.71 -49.83
C GLN A 90 -14.68 -24.25 -48.57
N ASP A 91 -14.65 -23.53 -47.46
CA ASP A 91 -15.30 -23.92 -46.20
C ASP A 91 -15.76 -22.68 -45.40
N PRO A 92 -16.76 -21.92 -45.94
CA PRO A 92 -17.22 -20.65 -45.35
C PRO A 92 -17.80 -20.81 -43.93
N GLN A 93 -18.33 -21.99 -43.61
CA GLN A 93 -18.91 -22.31 -42.32
C GLN A 93 -17.91 -22.94 -41.33
N GLY A 94 -16.67 -23.25 -41.79
CA GLY A 94 -15.59 -23.78 -40.96
C GLY A 94 -15.78 -25.24 -40.50
N TYR A 95 -16.72 -26.00 -41.09
CA TYR A 95 -16.97 -27.40 -40.70
C TYR A 95 -15.77 -28.32 -41.00
N GLN A 96 -15.07 -28.08 -42.11
CA GLN A 96 -13.92 -28.85 -42.53
C GLN A 96 -12.60 -28.30 -41.99
N ARG A 97 -12.65 -27.08 -41.42
CA ARG A 97 -11.49 -26.35 -40.90
C ARG A 97 -10.38 -26.20 -41.94
N LYS A 98 -10.78 -25.81 -43.14
CA LYS A 98 -9.90 -25.62 -44.29
C LYS A 98 -8.89 -24.47 -44.04
N LEU A 99 -9.28 -23.46 -43.31
CA LEU A 99 -8.43 -22.32 -42.94
C LEU A 99 -8.08 -22.34 -41.44
N ILE A 100 -6.79 -22.39 -41.13
CA ILE A 100 -6.23 -22.23 -39.78
C ILE A 100 -5.40 -20.97 -39.78
N THR A 101 -5.73 -20.01 -38.94
CA THR A 101 -4.98 -18.77 -38.83
C THR A 101 -4.01 -18.84 -37.66
N VAL A 102 -2.73 -18.44 -37.88
CA VAL A 102 -1.67 -18.39 -36.86
C VAL A 102 -1.14 -16.99 -36.80
N ARG A 103 -1.43 -16.25 -35.73
CA ARG A 103 -0.96 -14.87 -35.53
C ARG A 103 0.43 -14.90 -34.91
N VAL A 104 1.38 -14.23 -35.58
CA VAL A 104 2.79 -14.23 -35.20
C VAL A 104 3.31 -12.83 -34.82
N ARG A 105 2.69 -11.75 -35.35
CA ARG A 105 3.03 -10.35 -35.06
C ARG A 105 1.79 -9.46 -35.10
N GLY A 106 1.88 -8.27 -34.46
CA GLY A 106 0.87 -7.23 -34.43
C GLY A 106 -0.02 -7.27 -33.19
N ASP A 107 -0.47 -6.08 -32.75
CA ASP A 107 -1.28 -5.90 -31.53
C ASP A 107 -2.79 -6.02 -31.82
N ASP A 108 -3.23 -5.75 -33.04
CA ASP A 108 -4.63 -5.76 -33.43
C ASP A 108 -5.06 -7.13 -34.02
N ARG A 109 -6.27 -7.55 -33.69
CA ARG A 109 -6.88 -8.70 -34.37
C ARG A 109 -7.23 -8.31 -35.80
N PRO A 110 -7.02 -9.23 -36.79
CA PRO A 110 -7.37 -8.95 -38.19
C PRO A 110 -8.85 -8.52 -38.29
N ALA A 111 -9.09 -7.47 -39.07
CA ALA A 111 -10.44 -6.99 -39.34
C ALA A 111 -11.14 -7.83 -40.43
N GLY A 112 -12.47 -7.73 -40.54
CA GLY A 112 -13.24 -8.35 -41.60
C GLY A 112 -13.57 -9.84 -41.35
N LEU A 113 -13.59 -10.64 -42.41
CA LEU A 113 -14.02 -12.05 -42.37
C LEU A 113 -13.13 -12.96 -41.51
N LEU A 114 -11.88 -12.57 -41.29
CA LEU A 114 -10.94 -13.31 -40.42
C LEU A 114 -11.30 -13.22 -38.93
N THR A 115 -12.11 -12.24 -38.51
CA THR A 115 -12.60 -12.15 -37.13
C THR A 115 -13.47 -13.32 -36.70
N GLY A 116 -14.14 -13.97 -37.66
CA GLY A 116 -14.98 -15.14 -37.41
C GLY A 116 -14.23 -16.46 -37.31
N VAL A 117 -12.94 -16.50 -37.63
CA VAL A 117 -12.12 -17.70 -37.59
C VAL A 117 -11.38 -17.81 -36.25
N VAL A 118 -11.57 -18.90 -35.52
CA VAL A 118 -10.80 -19.17 -34.28
C VAL A 118 -9.37 -19.48 -34.66
N GLY A 119 -8.45 -18.55 -34.36
CA GLY A 119 -7.05 -18.61 -34.71
C GLY A 119 -6.13 -19.06 -33.54
N ILE A 120 -4.89 -19.37 -33.90
CA ILE A 120 -3.81 -19.67 -32.97
C ILE A 120 -3.00 -18.38 -32.77
N ASP A 121 -2.85 -17.96 -31.53
CA ASP A 121 -2.08 -16.76 -31.18
C ASP A 121 -0.72 -17.16 -30.60
N LEU A 122 0.36 -16.75 -31.28
CA LEU A 122 1.76 -17.00 -30.87
C LEU A 122 2.48 -15.71 -30.47
N VAL A 123 1.83 -14.55 -30.56
CA VAL A 123 2.43 -13.25 -30.22
C VAL A 123 2.86 -13.23 -28.76
N SER A 124 4.08 -12.75 -28.50
CA SER A 124 4.67 -12.62 -27.16
C SER A 124 4.88 -13.95 -26.39
N LEU A 125 4.78 -15.11 -27.04
CA LEU A 125 5.08 -16.39 -26.40
C LEU A 125 6.59 -16.70 -26.52
N SER A 126 7.14 -17.35 -25.49
CA SER A 126 8.46 -17.98 -25.61
C SER A 126 8.41 -19.16 -26.60
N GLU A 127 9.56 -19.53 -27.21
CA GLU A 127 9.62 -20.63 -28.16
C GLU A 127 8.95 -21.92 -27.63
N ALA A 128 9.28 -22.30 -26.39
CA ALA A 128 8.72 -23.50 -25.76
C ALA A 128 7.19 -23.42 -25.58
N ALA A 129 6.66 -22.25 -25.29
CA ALA A 129 5.21 -22.01 -25.15
C ALA A 129 4.54 -21.96 -26.52
N ALA A 130 5.14 -21.31 -27.51
CA ALA A 130 4.65 -21.25 -28.88
C ALA A 130 4.62 -22.65 -29.52
N ARG A 131 5.64 -23.47 -29.33
CA ARG A 131 5.72 -24.86 -29.79
C ARG A 131 4.60 -25.72 -29.21
N ARG A 132 4.38 -25.66 -27.90
CA ARG A 132 3.25 -26.38 -27.27
C ARG A 132 1.90 -25.88 -27.79
N ARG A 133 1.71 -24.56 -27.81
CA ARG A 133 0.45 -23.94 -28.24
C ARG A 133 0.08 -24.31 -29.67
N LEU A 134 1.07 -24.26 -30.58
CA LEU A 134 0.86 -24.62 -31.99
C LEU A 134 0.48 -26.11 -32.15
N ARG A 135 1.26 -27.03 -31.55
CA ARG A 135 1.01 -28.48 -31.61
C ARG A 135 -0.37 -28.84 -31.06
N ASP A 136 -0.73 -28.35 -29.88
CA ASP A 136 -2.02 -28.64 -29.26
C ASP A 136 -3.19 -28.13 -30.11
N ALA A 137 -3.05 -26.93 -30.67
CA ALA A 137 -4.10 -26.33 -31.48
C ALA A 137 -4.26 -27.02 -32.84
N ILE A 138 -3.16 -27.36 -33.50
CA ILE A 138 -3.19 -28.14 -34.77
C ILE A 138 -3.76 -29.54 -34.53
N ALA A 139 -3.31 -30.26 -33.51
CA ALA A 139 -3.83 -31.57 -33.15
C ALA A 139 -5.34 -31.52 -32.85
N THR A 140 -5.79 -30.43 -32.24
CA THR A 140 -7.21 -30.14 -31.95
C THR A 140 -8.00 -29.87 -33.24
N ALA A 141 -7.46 -29.05 -34.15
CA ALA A 141 -8.03 -28.73 -35.42
C ALA A 141 -8.21 -30.00 -36.33
N VAL A 142 -7.20 -30.87 -36.28
CA VAL A 142 -7.24 -32.17 -37.02
C VAL A 142 -8.27 -33.12 -36.41
N ARG A 143 -8.30 -33.30 -35.08
CA ARG A 143 -9.25 -34.21 -34.39
C ARG A 143 -10.67 -33.69 -34.30
N GLY A 144 -10.87 -32.42 -34.46
CA GLY A 144 -12.21 -31.81 -34.43
C GLY A 144 -12.81 -31.56 -33.06
N ARG A 145 -12.07 -31.83 -31.96
CA ARG A 145 -12.56 -31.67 -30.60
C ARG A 145 -11.43 -31.33 -29.64
N ALA A 146 -11.60 -30.24 -28.86
CA ALA A 146 -10.69 -29.79 -27.82
C ALA A 146 -11.08 -30.37 -26.43
N ARG A 147 -10.93 -31.68 -26.24
CA ARG A 147 -11.15 -32.27 -24.91
C ARG A 147 -9.84 -32.28 -24.12
N PRO A 148 -9.80 -31.66 -22.90
CA PRO A 148 -8.63 -31.77 -22.03
C PRO A 148 -8.32 -33.22 -21.68
N GLY A 149 -7.04 -33.57 -21.57
CA GLY A 149 -6.57 -34.92 -21.21
C GLY A 149 -6.80 -35.30 -19.74
N SER A 150 -7.12 -34.30 -18.88
CA SER A 150 -7.52 -34.47 -17.48
C SER A 150 -8.81 -33.68 -17.21
N PRO A 151 -9.62 -34.06 -16.19
CA PRO A 151 -10.78 -33.27 -15.81
C PRO A 151 -10.36 -31.84 -15.52
N PRO A 152 -11.04 -30.83 -16.11
CA PRO A 152 -10.78 -29.45 -15.74
C PRO A 152 -11.08 -29.26 -14.25
N PRO A 153 -10.31 -28.43 -13.53
CA PRO A 153 -10.65 -28.07 -12.16
C PRO A 153 -12.06 -27.50 -12.12
N PHE A 154 -12.77 -27.74 -11.04
CA PHE A 154 -14.11 -27.19 -10.81
C PHE A 154 -14.03 -25.66 -11.01
N PRO A 155 -14.85 -25.05 -11.87
CA PRO A 155 -14.76 -23.63 -12.14
C PRO A 155 -15.08 -22.85 -10.86
N LEU A 156 -14.05 -22.37 -10.16
CA LEU A 156 -14.20 -21.26 -9.26
C LEU A 156 -14.81 -20.13 -10.09
N ARG A 157 -15.87 -19.55 -9.60
CA ARG A 157 -16.64 -18.49 -10.26
C ARG A 157 -15.72 -17.31 -10.57
N VAL A 158 -15.07 -17.34 -11.73
CA VAL A 158 -14.51 -16.15 -12.33
C VAL A 158 -15.73 -15.35 -12.78
N VAL A 159 -16.08 -14.34 -12.02
CA VAL A 159 -17.02 -13.31 -12.47
C VAL A 159 -16.36 -12.70 -13.71
N PRO A 160 -16.95 -12.81 -14.91
CA PRO A 160 -16.42 -12.12 -16.07
C PRO A 160 -16.41 -10.63 -15.71
N ALA A 161 -15.27 -9.97 -15.86
CA ALA A 161 -15.21 -8.53 -15.71
C ALA A 161 -16.22 -7.92 -16.70
N GLU A 162 -17.25 -7.29 -16.20
CA GLU A 162 -18.20 -6.56 -17.04
C GLU A 162 -17.40 -5.55 -17.88
N PRO A 163 -17.75 -5.33 -19.16
CA PRO A 163 -17.07 -4.35 -19.99
C PRO A 163 -17.22 -2.98 -19.34
N ARG A 164 -16.07 -2.41 -18.88
CA ARG A 164 -16.06 -1.11 -18.21
C ARG A 164 -16.39 -0.02 -19.20
N PHE A 165 -17.09 1.00 -18.72
CA PHE A 165 -17.35 2.22 -19.49
C PHE A 165 -15.98 2.84 -19.88
N PRO A 166 -15.76 3.21 -21.14
CA PRO A 166 -14.51 3.84 -21.58
C PRO A 166 -14.22 5.08 -20.73
N GLY A 167 -13.09 5.07 -19.98
CA GLY A 167 -12.71 6.15 -19.07
C GLY A 167 -13.12 5.93 -17.60
N ALA A 168 -13.81 4.83 -17.25
CA ALA A 168 -14.06 4.49 -15.84
C ALA A 168 -12.75 4.13 -15.12
N LEU A 169 -12.60 4.64 -13.89
CA LEU A 169 -11.51 4.26 -13.01
C LEU A 169 -11.61 2.78 -12.60
N PRO A 170 -10.49 2.13 -12.23
CA PRO A 170 -10.50 0.82 -11.59
C PRO A 170 -11.41 0.78 -10.37
N GLU A 171 -11.96 -0.38 -10.04
CA GLU A 171 -12.80 -0.57 -8.85
C GLU A 171 -12.02 -0.21 -7.57
N VAL A 172 -10.75 -0.57 -7.54
CA VAL A 172 -9.82 -0.18 -6.48
C VAL A 172 -8.84 0.86 -7.04
N PHE A 173 -9.03 2.12 -6.67
CA PHE A 173 -8.22 3.23 -7.15
C PHE A 173 -8.02 4.25 -6.04
N THR A 174 -6.87 4.18 -5.34
CA THR A 174 -6.55 5.04 -4.20
C THR A 174 -5.57 6.16 -4.54
N VAL A 175 -5.40 6.45 -5.84
CA VAL A 175 -4.49 7.51 -6.30
C VAL A 175 -5.03 8.89 -5.90
N PRO A 176 -4.17 9.77 -5.37
CA PRO A 176 -4.56 11.16 -5.10
C PRO A 176 -5.15 11.86 -6.32
N GLY A 177 -5.99 12.84 -6.10
CA GLY A 177 -6.66 13.60 -7.17
C GLY A 177 -5.67 14.15 -8.20
N ARG A 178 -6.05 14.08 -9.47
CA ARG A 178 -5.25 14.56 -10.61
C ARG A 178 -5.04 16.07 -10.53
N ASN A 179 -3.83 16.55 -10.84
CA ASN A 179 -3.55 17.97 -10.98
C ASN A 179 -4.10 18.47 -12.32
N PRO A 180 -5.09 19.40 -12.35
CA PRO A 180 -5.67 19.93 -13.59
C PRO A 180 -4.66 20.77 -14.40
N HIS A 181 -3.62 21.29 -13.75
CA HIS A 181 -2.60 22.14 -14.35
C HIS A 181 -1.31 21.39 -14.72
N PHE A 182 -1.31 20.05 -14.60
CA PHE A 182 -0.14 19.25 -14.96
C PHE A 182 0.33 19.57 -16.39
N THR A 183 1.61 19.92 -16.52
CA THR A 183 2.20 20.38 -17.80
C THR A 183 3.51 19.64 -18.05
N GLY A 184 3.73 19.28 -19.32
CA GLY A 184 4.98 18.64 -19.75
C GLY A 184 5.09 17.17 -19.39
N ARG A 185 6.32 16.69 -19.28
CA ARG A 185 6.70 15.32 -18.88
C ARG A 185 6.22 14.22 -19.81
N ALA A 186 5.95 14.53 -21.07
CA ALA A 186 5.45 13.53 -22.02
C ALA A 186 6.50 12.42 -22.28
N ALA A 187 7.77 12.78 -22.35
CA ALA A 187 8.88 11.84 -22.56
C ALA A 187 9.05 10.90 -21.36
N GLU A 188 9.02 11.45 -20.15
CA GLU A 188 9.17 10.67 -18.90
C GLU A 188 7.97 9.73 -18.69
N LEU A 189 6.75 10.19 -18.92
CA LEU A 189 5.55 9.36 -18.88
C LEU A 189 5.60 8.23 -19.92
N GLY A 190 6.10 8.53 -21.14
CA GLY A 190 6.36 7.55 -22.19
C GLY A 190 7.41 6.52 -21.78
N THR A 191 8.49 6.96 -21.13
CA THR A 191 9.55 6.09 -20.60
C THR A 191 9.00 5.14 -19.52
N ILE A 192 8.22 5.66 -18.56
CA ILE A 192 7.57 4.83 -17.54
C ILE A 192 6.67 3.80 -18.22
N ARG A 193 5.85 4.20 -19.19
CA ARG A 193 4.94 3.30 -19.90
C ARG A 193 5.69 2.19 -20.64
N THR A 194 6.78 2.54 -21.32
CA THR A 194 7.60 1.60 -22.09
C THR A 194 8.26 0.59 -21.16
N HIS A 195 8.87 1.05 -20.07
CA HIS A 195 9.54 0.16 -19.12
C HIS A 195 8.56 -0.79 -18.42
N LEU A 196 7.42 -0.28 -17.94
CA LEU A 196 6.42 -1.13 -17.29
C LEU A 196 5.77 -2.10 -18.28
N GLY A 197 5.62 -1.72 -19.56
CA GLY A 197 5.04 -2.57 -20.59
C GLY A 197 5.98 -3.63 -21.18
N ALA A 198 7.28 -3.56 -20.94
CA ALA A 198 8.27 -4.46 -21.56
C ALA A 198 8.44 -5.80 -20.85
N GLY A 199 7.91 -5.95 -19.63
CA GLY A 199 8.15 -7.14 -18.80
C GLY A 199 7.05 -8.19 -18.88
N THR A 200 7.44 -9.48 -18.84
CA THR A 200 6.53 -10.62 -18.65
C THR A 200 6.39 -11.04 -17.18
N ALA A 201 7.10 -10.37 -16.29
CA ALA A 201 7.08 -10.53 -14.83
C ALA A 201 6.78 -9.19 -14.18
N MET A 202 6.67 -9.15 -12.84
CA MET A 202 6.52 -7.90 -12.10
C MET A 202 7.63 -6.92 -12.48
N THR A 203 7.23 -5.73 -12.96
CA THR A 203 8.16 -4.68 -13.36
C THR A 203 8.13 -3.54 -12.35
N VAL A 204 9.31 -3.17 -11.86
CA VAL A 204 9.50 -2.05 -10.94
C VAL A 204 10.13 -0.89 -11.69
N GLN A 205 9.58 0.30 -11.53
CA GLN A 205 10.17 1.55 -12.05
C GLN A 205 10.35 2.52 -10.89
N ALA A 206 11.58 2.89 -10.59
CA ALA A 206 11.88 3.96 -9.65
C ALA A 206 11.92 5.32 -10.38
N VAL A 207 11.34 6.34 -9.75
CA VAL A 207 11.40 7.74 -10.17
C VAL A 207 12.19 8.51 -9.11
N HIS A 208 13.42 8.83 -9.45
CA HIS A 208 14.37 9.52 -8.59
C HIS A 208 14.47 11.01 -8.95
N GLY A 209 14.88 11.85 -8.03
CA GLY A 209 15.13 13.28 -8.28
C GLY A 209 14.99 14.16 -7.03
N LEU A 210 15.35 15.41 -7.17
CA LEU A 210 15.31 16.42 -6.09
C LEU A 210 13.90 16.65 -5.53
N GLY A 211 13.81 17.28 -4.37
CA GLY A 211 12.54 17.74 -3.79
C GLY A 211 11.89 18.81 -4.70
N GLY A 212 10.56 18.72 -4.89
CA GLY A 212 9.82 19.73 -5.68
C GLY A 212 9.88 19.60 -7.19
N VAL A 213 10.64 18.64 -7.77
CA VAL A 213 10.71 18.42 -9.23
C VAL A 213 9.46 17.76 -9.83
N GLY A 214 8.50 17.35 -9.00
CA GLY A 214 7.23 16.80 -9.46
C GLY A 214 7.17 15.29 -9.59
N LYS A 215 8.02 14.51 -8.88
CA LYS A 215 7.99 13.03 -8.90
C LYS A 215 6.62 12.45 -8.61
N THR A 216 6.07 12.79 -7.47
CA THR A 216 4.72 12.38 -7.03
C THR A 216 3.66 12.79 -8.06
N GLN A 217 3.72 14.03 -8.58
CA GLN A 217 2.78 14.52 -9.59
C GLN A 217 2.89 13.74 -10.91
N THR A 218 4.10 13.38 -11.33
CA THR A 218 4.33 12.57 -12.54
C THR A 218 3.74 11.17 -12.38
N VAL A 219 3.88 10.55 -11.23
CA VAL A 219 3.32 9.22 -10.95
C VAL A 219 1.79 9.26 -10.81
N ILE A 220 1.24 10.30 -10.18
CA ILE A 220 -0.22 10.54 -10.14
C ILE A 220 -0.76 10.67 -11.56
N GLU A 221 -0.14 11.51 -12.39
CA GLU A 221 -0.56 11.71 -13.77
C GLU A 221 -0.46 10.43 -14.59
N TYR A 222 0.61 9.65 -14.43
CA TYR A 222 0.75 8.33 -15.04
C TYR A 222 -0.40 7.40 -14.67
N ALA A 223 -0.70 7.28 -13.36
CA ALA A 223 -1.75 6.41 -12.86
C ALA A 223 -3.13 6.81 -13.41
N HIS A 224 -3.44 8.11 -13.49
CA HIS A 224 -4.69 8.60 -14.06
C HIS A 224 -4.75 8.41 -15.59
N ARG A 225 -3.68 8.68 -16.34
CA ARG A 225 -3.66 8.49 -17.82
C ARG A 225 -3.80 7.03 -18.22
N HIS A 226 -3.26 6.13 -17.42
CA HIS A 226 -3.23 4.70 -17.71
C HIS A 226 -4.14 3.87 -16.80
N ALA A 227 -5.10 4.50 -16.13
CA ALA A 227 -6.04 3.84 -15.21
C ALA A 227 -6.75 2.64 -15.86
N THR A 228 -7.15 2.75 -17.13
CA THR A 228 -7.82 1.68 -17.88
C THR A 228 -6.94 0.46 -18.17
N ALA A 229 -5.61 0.58 -18.03
CA ALA A 229 -4.68 -0.52 -18.18
C ALA A 229 -4.63 -1.44 -16.95
N TYR A 230 -5.20 -0.99 -15.82
CA TYR A 230 -5.17 -1.67 -14.54
C TYR A 230 -6.57 -2.02 -14.06
N ASP A 231 -6.68 -3.09 -13.29
CA ASP A 231 -7.89 -3.49 -12.57
C ASP A 231 -7.86 -2.99 -11.13
N LEU A 232 -6.65 -2.72 -10.63
CA LEU A 232 -6.37 -2.22 -9.30
C LEU A 232 -5.19 -1.26 -9.34
N VAL A 233 -5.32 -0.10 -8.70
CA VAL A 233 -4.22 0.84 -8.44
C VAL A 233 -4.24 1.20 -6.96
N TRP A 234 -3.17 0.86 -6.25
CA TRP A 234 -3.06 1.08 -4.81
C TRP A 234 -1.90 2.01 -4.50
N TRP A 235 -2.19 3.09 -3.79
CA TRP A 235 -1.21 4.10 -3.38
C TRP A 235 -0.78 3.85 -1.94
N ILE A 236 0.54 3.84 -1.70
CA ILE A 236 1.18 3.62 -0.41
C ILE A 236 2.10 4.80 -0.15
N ASN A 237 1.87 5.54 0.94
CA ASN A 237 2.84 6.52 1.41
C ASN A 237 3.99 5.79 2.10
N ALA A 238 5.17 5.83 1.48
CA ALA A 238 6.36 5.11 1.95
C ALA A 238 7.35 5.99 2.73
N GLU A 239 6.95 7.22 3.09
CA GLU A 239 7.79 8.14 3.88
C GLU A 239 8.05 7.62 5.29
N GLN A 240 7.05 6.97 5.91
CA GLN A 240 7.18 6.35 7.22
C GLN A 240 7.27 4.82 7.08
N PRO A 241 8.46 4.23 7.25
CA PRO A 241 8.66 2.79 7.08
C PRO A 241 7.74 1.91 7.91
N SER A 242 7.46 2.32 9.14
CA SER A 242 6.58 1.61 10.07
C SER A 242 5.13 1.49 9.62
N LEU A 243 4.70 2.28 8.64
CA LEU A 243 3.33 2.27 8.13
C LEU A 243 3.18 1.55 6.79
N ILE A 244 4.28 1.18 6.13
CA ILE A 244 4.24 0.54 4.81
C ILE A 244 3.49 -0.81 4.90
N THR A 245 3.86 -1.65 5.85
CA THR A 245 3.25 -2.98 6.06
C THR A 245 1.74 -2.87 6.28
N SER A 246 1.30 -1.96 7.15
CA SER A 246 -0.13 -1.76 7.44
C SER A 246 -0.91 -1.22 6.25
N GLN A 247 -0.33 -0.31 5.46
CA GLN A 247 -0.95 0.22 4.24
C GLN A 247 -1.07 -0.85 3.14
N VAL A 248 -0.09 -1.74 3.01
CA VAL A 248 -0.17 -2.89 2.09
C VAL A 248 -1.20 -3.90 2.59
N ALA A 249 -1.22 -4.19 3.89
CA ALA A 249 -2.21 -5.09 4.51
C ALA A 249 -3.65 -4.58 4.31
N ALA A 250 -3.87 -3.27 4.35
CA ALA A 250 -5.19 -2.66 4.13
C ALA A 250 -5.79 -2.97 2.74
N LEU A 251 -4.96 -3.36 1.77
CA LEU A 251 -5.43 -3.82 0.46
C LEU A 251 -6.19 -5.15 0.52
N ALA A 252 -6.08 -5.92 1.61
CA ALA A 252 -6.77 -7.20 1.78
C ALA A 252 -8.29 -7.05 1.64
N GLY A 253 -8.89 -6.04 2.27
CA GLY A 253 -10.33 -5.78 2.19
C GLY A 253 -10.81 -5.55 0.75
N PRO A 254 -10.25 -4.59 0.00
CA PRO A 254 -10.57 -4.38 -1.41
C PRO A 254 -10.34 -5.59 -2.31
N LEU A 255 -9.40 -6.47 -1.96
CA LEU A 255 -9.17 -7.72 -2.68
C LEU A 255 -10.18 -8.83 -2.33
N GLY A 256 -11.06 -8.59 -1.35
CA GLY A 256 -12.00 -9.59 -0.84
C GLY A 256 -11.31 -10.68 -0.04
N LEU A 257 -10.10 -10.39 0.48
CA LEU A 257 -9.39 -11.29 1.37
C LEU A 257 -9.93 -11.12 2.78
N PRO A 258 -9.92 -12.20 3.56
CA PRO A 258 -10.34 -12.12 4.94
C PRO A 258 -9.38 -11.21 5.73
N PRO A 259 -9.90 -10.42 6.67
CA PRO A 259 -9.08 -9.58 7.52
C PRO A 259 -8.18 -10.44 8.42
N ASP A 260 -6.89 -10.14 8.45
CA ASP A 260 -5.92 -10.75 9.34
C ASP A 260 -5.38 -9.66 10.28
N PRO A 261 -5.37 -9.86 11.61
CA PRO A 261 -4.86 -8.87 12.56
C PRO A 261 -3.33 -8.84 12.61
N ASP A 262 -2.66 -9.85 12.08
CA ASP A 262 -1.22 -9.82 11.86
C ASP A 262 -0.94 -9.17 10.51
N PRO A 263 -0.39 -7.95 10.46
CA PRO A 263 -0.12 -7.25 9.22
C PRO A 263 0.82 -8.01 8.28
N ASP A 264 1.77 -8.77 8.82
CA ASP A 264 2.71 -9.54 8.00
C ASP A 264 2.02 -10.71 7.32
N THR A 265 1.12 -11.40 8.01
CA THR A 265 0.27 -12.44 7.43
C THR A 265 -0.69 -11.86 6.39
N ALA A 266 -1.31 -10.69 6.68
CA ALA A 266 -2.16 -9.99 5.73
C ALA A 266 -1.38 -9.57 4.46
N VAL A 267 -0.18 -9.03 4.59
CA VAL A 267 0.71 -8.70 3.47
C VAL A 267 1.05 -9.95 2.66
N TRP A 268 1.35 -11.06 3.32
CA TRP A 268 1.62 -12.32 2.61
C TRP A 268 0.41 -12.77 1.78
N ALA A 269 -0.80 -12.71 2.33
CA ALA A 269 -2.05 -13.04 1.64
C ALA A 269 -2.31 -12.08 0.46
N VAL A 270 -2.13 -10.77 0.66
CA VAL A 270 -2.21 -9.75 -0.40
C VAL A 270 -1.21 -10.04 -1.51
N CYS A 271 0.05 -10.29 -1.17
CA CYS A 271 1.09 -10.63 -2.14
C CYS A 271 0.77 -11.93 -2.90
N ALA A 272 0.23 -12.96 -2.22
CA ALA A 272 -0.17 -14.20 -2.85
C ALA A 272 -1.33 -13.99 -3.84
N GLU A 273 -2.30 -13.16 -3.51
CA GLU A 273 -3.41 -12.83 -4.39
C GLU A 273 -2.95 -11.96 -5.58
N LEU A 274 -2.11 -10.96 -5.37
CA LEU A 274 -1.57 -10.13 -6.44
C LEU A 274 -0.72 -10.94 -7.43
N ARG A 275 -0.02 -12.02 -7.01
CA ARG A 275 0.69 -12.93 -7.90
C ARG A 275 -0.23 -13.66 -8.88
N ARG A 276 -1.49 -13.85 -8.53
CA ARG A 276 -2.52 -14.50 -9.38
C ARG A 276 -3.16 -13.52 -10.36
N ARG A 277 -3.09 -12.21 -10.04
CA ARG A 277 -3.66 -11.14 -10.87
C ARG A 277 -2.59 -10.58 -11.81
N GLN A 278 -2.99 -9.98 -12.93
CA GLN A 278 -2.06 -9.47 -13.93
C GLN A 278 -2.06 -7.95 -14.05
N ARG A 279 -3.17 -7.30 -13.82
CA ARG A 279 -3.38 -5.88 -14.15
C ARG A 279 -3.50 -5.03 -12.89
N TRP A 280 -2.44 -5.03 -12.06
CA TRP A 280 -2.39 -4.19 -10.87
C TRP A 280 -1.17 -3.27 -10.89
N LEU A 281 -1.31 -2.14 -10.22
CA LEU A 281 -0.26 -1.16 -10.00
C LEU A 281 -0.18 -0.85 -8.50
N LEU A 282 0.98 -1.04 -7.90
CA LEU A 282 1.32 -0.52 -6.60
C LEU A 282 2.20 0.72 -6.76
N VAL A 283 1.89 1.76 -6.02
CA VAL A 283 2.70 2.99 -5.97
C VAL A 283 3.22 3.18 -4.55
N PHE A 284 4.53 3.20 -4.40
CA PHE A 284 5.22 3.57 -3.17
C PHE A 284 5.74 5.00 -3.32
N ASP A 285 5.02 5.94 -2.73
CA ASP A 285 5.40 7.34 -2.84
C ASP A 285 6.35 7.74 -1.71
N ASN A 286 7.44 8.39 -2.08
CA ASN A 286 8.40 8.96 -1.16
C ASN A 286 9.20 7.93 -0.33
N ALA A 287 9.56 6.82 -0.95
CA ALA A 287 10.37 5.78 -0.32
C ALA A 287 11.79 6.28 0.01
N GLU A 288 12.23 6.04 1.25
CA GLU A 288 13.56 6.43 1.70
C GLU A 288 14.55 5.26 1.72
N ASP A 289 14.07 4.03 1.93
CA ASP A 289 14.90 2.85 2.02
C ASP A 289 14.28 1.66 1.28
N ILE A 290 15.13 0.98 0.51
CA ILE A 290 14.77 -0.20 -0.26
C ILE A 290 14.41 -1.39 0.62
N ASP A 291 15.05 -1.51 1.78
CA ASP A 291 14.87 -2.66 2.68
C ASP A 291 13.46 -2.70 3.28
N HIS A 292 12.76 -1.56 3.35
CA HIS A 292 11.37 -1.49 3.79
C HIS A 292 10.37 -1.81 2.67
N ILE A 293 10.76 -1.63 1.41
CA ILE A 293 9.89 -1.92 0.24
C ILE A 293 10.00 -3.37 -0.19
N ARG A 294 11.22 -3.92 -0.19
CA ARG A 294 11.52 -5.25 -0.70
C ARG A 294 10.66 -6.38 -0.09
N PRO A 295 10.42 -6.42 1.23
CA PRO A 295 9.62 -7.49 1.85
C PRO A 295 8.15 -7.50 1.42
N VAL A 296 7.61 -6.35 1.02
CA VAL A 296 6.19 -6.18 0.67
C VAL A 296 5.92 -6.21 -0.84
N LEU A 297 6.94 -6.52 -1.66
CA LEU A 297 6.78 -6.65 -3.11
C LEU A 297 6.13 -8.00 -3.48
N PRO A 298 4.99 -8.00 -4.20
CA PRO A 298 4.24 -9.23 -4.46
C PRO A 298 4.95 -10.22 -5.37
N GLY A 299 5.71 -9.74 -6.35
CA GLY A 299 6.10 -10.56 -7.51
C GLY A 299 4.92 -10.78 -8.48
N GLY A 300 5.06 -11.70 -9.45
CA GLY A 300 4.00 -12.02 -10.41
C GLY A 300 4.05 -11.18 -11.69
N HIS A 301 2.94 -10.57 -12.13
CA HIS A 301 2.80 -9.92 -13.44
C HIS A 301 2.27 -8.48 -13.37
N GLY A 302 2.35 -7.82 -12.23
CA GLY A 302 1.91 -6.45 -12.08
C GLY A 302 3.02 -5.43 -12.18
N HIS A 303 2.68 -4.17 -11.90
CA HIS A 303 3.59 -3.05 -11.99
C HIS A 303 3.78 -2.39 -10.62
N VAL A 304 4.99 -1.88 -10.39
CA VAL A 304 5.34 -1.12 -9.19
C VAL A 304 6.00 0.18 -9.62
N LEU A 305 5.51 1.29 -9.09
CA LEU A 305 6.13 2.61 -9.19
C LEU A 305 6.64 3.04 -7.82
N ILE A 306 7.86 3.54 -7.76
CA ILE A 306 8.47 4.02 -6.51
C ILE A 306 8.96 5.43 -6.74
N THR A 307 8.51 6.40 -5.95
CA THR A 307 9.15 7.72 -5.94
C THR A 307 10.15 7.81 -4.79
N THR A 308 11.33 8.34 -5.06
CA THR A 308 12.39 8.43 -4.07
C THR A 308 13.29 9.64 -4.30
N ARG A 309 13.99 10.07 -3.24
CA ARG A 309 15.10 11.03 -3.31
C ARG A 309 16.45 10.36 -3.14
N ARG A 310 16.47 9.09 -2.73
CA ARG A 310 17.69 8.35 -2.45
C ARG A 310 18.08 7.46 -3.60
N GLY A 311 19.37 7.31 -3.81
CA GLY A 311 19.91 6.29 -4.70
C GLY A 311 19.71 4.87 -4.14
N GLY A 312 20.08 3.86 -4.91
CA GLY A 312 20.05 2.45 -4.48
C GLY A 312 18.86 1.65 -5.01
N PHE A 313 17.77 2.29 -5.41
CA PHE A 313 16.58 1.59 -5.95
C PHE A 313 16.80 0.91 -7.31
N GLY A 314 17.94 1.13 -7.95
CA GLY A 314 18.34 0.43 -9.19
C GLY A 314 18.44 -1.08 -9.06
N TYR A 315 18.57 -1.62 -7.85
CA TYR A 315 18.52 -3.07 -7.59
C TYR A 315 17.12 -3.70 -7.79
N LEU A 316 16.06 -2.89 -7.70
CA LEU A 316 14.69 -3.36 -7.89
C LEU A 316 14.24 -3.26 -9.36
N GLY A 317 14.79 -2.32 -10.11
CA GLY A 317 14.41 -2.07 -11.49
C GLY A 317 15.04 -0.81 -12.06
N PRO A 318 14.71 -0.42 -13.31
CA PRO A 318 15.19 0.81 -13.92
C PRO A 318 14.89 2.03 -13.06
N VAL A 319 15.79 3.00 -13.06
CA VAL A 319 15.62 4.29 -12.39
C VAL A 319 15.46 5.37 -13.44
N LEU A 320 14.40 6.15 -13.32
CA LEU A 320 14.18 7.36 -14.11
C LEU A 320 14.57 8.57 -13.26
N ASP A 321 15.61 9.26 -13.64
CA ASP A 321 16.01 10.52 -13.01
C ASP A 321 15.15 11.68 -13.53
N LEU A 322 14.33 12.23 -12.62
CA LEU A 322 13.47 13.36 -12.93
C LEU A 322 14.17 14.67 -12.57
N ASN A 323 14.51 15.44 -13.61
CA ASN A 323 15.11 16.75 -13.47
C ASN A 323 14.03 17.86 -13.39
N VAL A 324 14.44 19.12 -13.29
CA VAL A 324 13.56 20.28 -13.46
C VAL A 324 12.83 20.21 -14.81
N LEU A 325 11.80 21.02 -15.01
CA LEU A 325 11.10 21.04 -16.30
C LEU A 325 12.04 21.55 -17.41
N PRO A 326 11.90 21.04 -18.64
CA PRO A 326 12.44 21.75 -19.79
C PRO A 326 11.92 23.19 -19.82
N HIS A 327 12.79 24.16 -20.05
CA HIS A 327 12.44 25.59 -19.98
C HIS A 327 11.17 25.99 -20.75
N PRO A 328 10.90 25.51 -21.97
CA PRO A 328 9.63 25.78 -22.65
C PRO A 328 8.39 25.22 -21.93
N GLU A 329 8.54 24.10 -21.21
CA GLU A 329 7.45 23.53 -20.44
C GLU A 329 7.21 24.31 -19.12
N ALA A 330 8.27 24.87 -18.53
CA ALA A 330 8.20 25.76 -17.38
C ALA A 330 7.43 27.04 -17.71
N ILE A 331 7.74 27.68 -18.85
CA ILE A 331 7.00 28.83 -19.37
C ILE A 331 5.52 28.46 -19.62
N ALA A 332 5.26 27.30 -20.22
CA ALA A 332 3.90 26.85 -20.49
C ALA A 332 3.10 26.61 -19.19
N LEU A 333 3.72 26.10 -18.13
CA LEU A 333 3.12 25.94 -16.81
C LEU A 333 2.72 27.30 -16.21
N LEU A 334 3.65 28.25 -16.19
CA LEU A 334 3.40 29.61 -15.68
C LEU A 334 2.24 30.30 -16.42
N ARG A 335 2.24 30.26 -17.76
CA ARG A 335 1.19 30.86 -18.57
C ARG A 335 -0.18 30.19 -18.40
N ARG A 336 -0.21 28.88 -18.16
CA ARG A 336 -1.46 28.17 -17.92
C ARG A 336 -2.06 28.56 -16.56
N ARG A 337 -1.22 28.80 -15.57
CA ARG A 337 -1.65 29.13 -14.20
C ARG A 337 -1.91 30.62 -14.01
N ALA A 338 -1.13 31.47 -14.69
CA ALA A 338 -1.24 32.93 -14.69
C ALA A 338 -1.36 33.48 -16.13
N PRO A 339 -2.56 33.46 -16.74
CA PRO A 339 -2.77 33.80 -18.13
C PRO A 339 -2.40 35.26 -18.48
N GLY A 340 -2.25 36.14 -17.48
CA GLY A 340 -1.82 37.53 -17.66
C GLY A 340 -0.31 37.72 -17.86
N LEU A 341 0.51 36.66 -17.75
CA LEU A 341 1.95 36.73 -17.99
C LEU A 341 2.26 36.85 -19.49
N THR A 342 3.12 37.83 -19.84
CA THR A 342 3.75 37.89 -21.17
C THR A 342 4.82 36.79 -21.29
N ASP A 343 5.23 36.49 -22.53
CA ASP A 343 6.28 35.49 -22.77
C ASP A 343 7.60 35.88 -22.07
N ASP A 344 8.00 37.17 -22.17
CA ASP A 344 9.22 37.68 -21.54
C ASP A 344 9.20 37.58 -20.01
N HIS A 345 8.06 37.88 -19.38
CA HIS A 345 7.95 37.74 -17.92
C HIS A 345 7.92 36.28 -17.49
N ALA A 346 7.28 35.42 -18.26
CA ALA A 346 7.25 33.97 -17.96
C ALA A 346 8.64 33.33 -18.12
N ASP A 347 9.39 33.75 -19.15
CA ASP A 347 10.77 33.36 -19.39
C ASP A 347 11.68 33.78 -18.23
N THR A 348 11.65 35.05 -17.86
CA THR A 348 12.44 35.59 -16.73
C THR A 348 12.10 34.89 -15.42
N LEU A 349 10.83 34.65 -15.15
CA LEU A 349 10.41 33.93 -13.93
C LEU A 349 10.87 32.49 -13.95
N ALA A 350 10.74 31.79 -15.06
CA ALA A 350 11.18 30.41 -15.20
C ALA A 350 12.69 30.26 -14.93
N GLU A 351 13.49 31.17 -15.49
CA GLU A 351 14.94 31.22 -15.26
C GLU A 351 15.26 31.50 -13.78
N LEU A 352 14.67 32.54 -13.18
CA LEU A 352 14.88 32.90 -11.77
C LEU A 352 14.51 31.79 -10.81
N LEU A 353 13.49 31.00 -11.15
CA LEU A 353 12.97 29.88 -10.34
C LEU A 353 13.63 28.55 -10.67
N GLY A 354 14.60 28.55 -11.62
CA GLY A 354 15.37 27.39 -12.02
C GLY A 354 14.51 26.26 -12.59
N ASP A 355 13.45 26.61 -13.29
CA ASP A 355 12.51 25.68 -13.95
C ASP A 355 11.89 24.64 -12.99
N LEU A 356 11.90 24.92 -11.68
CA LEU A 356 11.43 24.00 -10.66
C LEU A 356 9.89 24.04 -10.55
N PRO A 357 9.15 22.96 -10.85
CA PRO A 357 7.68 22.95 -10.92
C PRO A 357 7.00 23.54 -9.69
N LEU A 358 7.47 23.19 -8.50
CA LEU A 358 6.89 23.67 -7.24
C LEU A 358 7.07 25.18 -7.08
N ALA A 359 8.22 25.72 -7.48
CA ALA A 359 8.49 27.15 -7.41
C ALA A 359 7.64 27.92 -8.43
N LEU A 360 7.49 27.37 -9.63
CA LEU A 360 6.66 27.95 -10.69
C LEU A 360 5.17 27.99 -10.29
N GLU A 361 4.64 26.93 -9.72
CA GLU A 361 3.26 26.86 -9.19
C GLU A 361 3.03 27.92 -8.11
N GLN A 362 3.96 28.07 -7.18
CA GLN A 362 3.89 29.05 -6.10
C GLN A 362 3.91 30.49 -6.64
N ALA A 363 4.82 30.78 -7.57
CA ALA A 363 4.91 32.09 -8.17
C ALA A 363 3.61 32.45 -8.93
N ALA A 364 3.10 31.51 -9.70
CA ALA A 364 1.85 31.69 -10.42
C ALA A 364 0.65 31.93 -9.48
N ALA A 365 0.55 31.14 -8.39
CA ALA A 365 -0.49 31.32 -7.38
C ALA A 365 -0.39 32.69 -6.68
N TYR A 366 0.82 33.13 -6.36
CA TYR A 366 1.03 34.44 -5.77
C TYR A 366 0.57 35.57 -6.70
N LEU A 367 0.94 35.52 -7.99
CA LEU A 367 0.51 36.50 -9.00
C LEU A 367 -1.01 36.52 -9.18
N ASP A 368 -1.63 35.34 -9.19
CA ASP A 368 -3.08 35.20 -9.32
C ASP A 368 -3.82 35.81 -8.13
N GLN A 369 -3.36 35.55 -6.91
CA GLN A 369 -3.99 36.05 -5.67
C GLN A 369 -3.76 37.54 -5.45
N THR A 370 -2.52 38.02 -5.67
CA THR A 370 -2.18 39.41 -5.37
C THR A 370 -2.50 40.38 -6.49
N GLN A 371 -2.71 39.88 -7.73
CA GLN A 371 -2.85 40.69 -8.95
C GLN A 371 -1.71 41.71 -9.13
N LEU A 372 -0.54 41.41 -8.53
CA LEU A 372 0.66 42.25 -8.65
C LEU A 372 1.14 42.25 -10.10
N PRO A 373 1.54 43.40 -10.66
CA PRO A 373 2.17 43.43 -11.98
C PRO A 373 3.39 42.49 -12.05
N PRO A 374 3.50 41.64 -13.08
CA PRO A 374 4.59 40.65 -13.16
C PRO A 374 6.00 41.28 -13.06
N ALA A 375 6.21 42.47 -13.62
CA ALA A 375 7.48 43.20 -13.52
C ALA A 375 7.85 43.54 -12.07
N ASP A 376 6.86 43.99 -11.27
CA ASP A 376 7.06 44.32 -9.86
C ASP A 376 7.35 43.05 -9.03
N TYR A 377 6.72 41.93 -9.39
CA TYR A 377 7.00 40.64 -8.74
C TYR A 377 8.41 40.12 -9.06
N VAL A 378 8.84 40.20 -10.31
CA VAL A 378 10.25 39.87 -10.71
C VAL A 378 11.22 40.73 -9.93
N GLN A 379 10.99 42.03 -9.81
CA GLN A 379 11.83 42.93 -9.01
C GLN A 379 11.85 42.56 -7.53
N LEU A 380 10.69 42.23 -6.96
CA LEU A 380 10.56 41.81 -5.57
C LEU A 380 11.36 40.53 -5.29
N LEU A 381 11.22 39.49 -6.15
CA LEU A 381 11.99 38.25 -6.05
C LEU A 381 13.50 38.50 -6.15
N THR A 382 13.93 39.32 -7.09
CA THR A 382 15.35 39.65 -7.30
C THR A 382 15.92 40.35 -6.07
N THR A 383 15.20 41.34 -5.53
CA THR A 383 15.64 42.13 -4.37
C THR A 383 15.74 41.25 -3.09
N ARG A 384 14.69 40.49 -2.78
CA ARG A 384 14.71 39.63 -1.59
C ARG A 384 15.62 38.41 -1.75
N GLY A 385 15.75 37.89 -2.95
CA GLY A 385 16.73 36.83 -3.25
C GLY A 385 18.16 37.31 -2.95
N ALA A 386 18.51 38.54 -3.34
CA ALA A 386 19.80 39.14 -3.07
C ALA A 386 20.09 39.30 -1.54
N ASP A 387 19.07 39.67 -0.75
CA ASP A 387 19.19 39.79 0.70
C ASP A 387 19.47 38.44 1.38
N LEU A 388 18.96 37.35 0.84
CA LEU A 388 19.22 35.98 1.31
C LEU A 388 20.58 35.45 0.83
N TYR A 389 20.99 35.79 -0.40
CA TYR A 389 22.30 35.41 -0.95
C TYR A 389 23.47 36.13 -0.27
N GLY A 390 23.26 37.33 0.24
CA GLY A 390 24.32 38.14 0.92
C GLY A 390 24.83 37.54 2.23
N ARG A 391 24.20 36.47 2.76
CA ARG A 391 24.55 35.84 4.05
C ARG A 391 25.20 34.47 3.95
N GLY A 392 25.68 34.03 2.79
CA GLY A 392 26.60 32.89 2.69
C GLY A 392 26.10 31.74 1.79
N ARG A 393 26.97 31.45 0.85
CA ARG A 393 27.15 30.21 0.05
C ARG A 393 25.96 29.23 -0.01
N VAL A 394 25.40 29.07 -1.14
CA VAL A 394 25.11 27.84 -1.89
C VAL A 394 24.00 28.13 -2.92
N VAL A 395 24.27 27.84 -4.15
CA VAL A 395 23.30 27.72 -5.25
C VAL A 395 22.47 26.45 -4.97
N ASP A 396 21.39 26.58 -4.20
CA ASP A 396 20.47 25.46 -3.98
C ASP A 396 19.02 25.95 -4.18
N HIS A 397 18.24 25.17 -4.94
CA HIS A 397 16.83 25.42 -5.22
C HIS A 397 15.97 25.62 -3.94
N GLN A 398 16.42 25.12 -2.78
CA GLN A 398 15.71 25.29 -1.51
C GLN A 398 15.64 26.76 -1.06
N HIS A 399 16.65 27.59 -1.36
CA HIS A 399 16.67 29.00 -0.99
C HIS A 399 15.71 29.83 -1.84
N THR A 400 15.59 29.54 -3.11
CA THR A 400 14.62 30.17 -4.00
C THR A 400 13.18 29.90 -3.56
N ILE A 401 12.87 28.67 -3.19
CA ILE A 401 11.56 28.27 -2.66
C ILE A 401 11.26 28.96 -1.33
N ALA A 402 12.23 29.04 -0.41
CA ALA A 402 12.05 29.73 0.86
C ALA A 402 11.71 31.22 0.67
N THR A 403 12.35 31.90 -0.31
CA THR A 403 12.06 33.29 -0.65
C THR A 403 10.62 33.47 -1.15
N LEU A 404 10.15 32.59 -2.06
CA LEU A 404 8.80 32.61 -2.56
C LEU A 404 7.76 32.46 -1.45
N TRP A 405 7.95 31.49 -0.60
CA TRP A 405 7.02 31.27 0.50
C TRP A 405 7.05 32.38 1.54
N SER A 406 8.20 33.03 1.76
CA SER A 406 8.27 34.19 2.67
C SER A 406 7.38 35.33 2.18
N LEU A 407 7.32 35.59 0.88
CA LEU A 407 6.44 36.61 0.30
C LEU A 407 4.96 36.26 0.50
N SER A 408 4.60 35.01 0.18
CA SER A 408 3.22 34.53 0.36
C SER A 408 2.81 34.58 1.84
N LEU A 409 3.71 34.22 2.76
CA LEU A 409 3.47 34.27 4.20
C LEU A 409 3.34 35.68 4.74
N ASP A 410 4.11 36.65 4.23
CA ASP A 410 4.03 38.04 4.67
C ASP A 410 2.67 38.65 4.25
N GLN A 411 2.20 38.39 3.03
CA GLN A 411 0.87 38.79 2.58
C GLN A 411 -0.24 38.12 3.37
N LEU A 412 -0.12 36.81 3.56
CA LEU A 412 -1.11 36.04 4.30
C LEU A 412 -1.18 36.49 5.77
N ARG A 413 -0.04 36.83 6.40
CA ARG A 413 0.02 37.35 7.76
C ARG A 413 -0.69 38.70 7.92
N ALA A 414 -0.58 39.56 6.90
CA ALA A 414 -1.26 40.84 6.90
C ALA A 414 -2.78 40.72 6.67
N ALA A 415 -3.19 39.79 5.81
CA ALA A 415 -4.58 39.61 5.42
C ALA A 415 -5.35 38.67 6.36
N GLN A 416 -4.72 37.54 6.75
CA GLN A 416 -5.36 36.45 7.49
C GLN A 416 -4.39 35.80 8.49
N PRO A 417 -4.09 36.43 9.64
CA PRO A 417 -3.14 35.89 10.63
C PRO A 417 -3.51 34.52 11.17
N ALA A 418 -4.80 34.17 11.28
CA ALA A 418 -5.28 32.86 11.67
C ALA A 418 -4.79 31.75 10.69
N ALA A 419 -4.75 32.05 9.38
CA ALA A 419 -4.26 31.09 8.38
C ALA A 419 -2.76 30.80 8.56
N VAL A 420 -1.96 31.80 8.94
CA VAL A 420 -0.52 31.59 9.23
C VAL A 420 -0.34 30.75 10.50
N GLN A 421 -1.18 30.94 11.51
CA GLN A 421 -1.14 30.10 12.71
C GLN A 421 -1.54 28.65 12.38
N LEU A 422 -2.62 28.45 11.64
CA LEU A 422 -3.03 27.12 11.19
C LEU A 422 -1.91 26.43 10.39
N LEU A 423 -1.30 27.14 9.44
CA LEU A 423 -0.17 26.63 8.66
C LEU A 423 1.01 26.26 9.53
N GLY A 424 1.32 27.09 10.54
CA GLY A 424 2.37 26.85 11.52
C GLY A 424 2.14 25.58 12.32
N LEU A 425 0.92 25.34 12.81
CA LEU A 425 0.56 24.11 13.51
C LEU A 425 0.62 22.89 12.57
N CYS A 426 0.04 22.99 11.37
CA CYS A 426 0.07 21.93 10.37
C CYS A 426 1.50 21.57 9.93
N ALA A 427 2.46 22.46 10.07
CA ALA A 427 3.85 22.20 9.70
C ALA A 427 4.52 21.12 10.55
N TRP A 428 4.03 20.86 11.77
CA TRP A 428 4.56 19.84 12.68
C TRP A 428 3.90 18.46 12.52
N LEU A 429 2.82 18.38 11.74
CA LEU A 429 2.10 17.13 11.47
C LEU A 429 2.74 16.38 10.27
N ALA A 430 2.30 15.15 10.03
CA ALA A 430 2.74 14.40 8.87
C ALA A 430 2.27 15.06 7.56
N PRO A 431 3.00 14.89 6.44
CA PRO A 431 2.58 15.35 5.11
C PRO A 431 1.49 14.42 4.52
N GLU A 432 0.53 14.10 5.34
CA GLU A 432 -0.68 13.32 5.06
C GLU A 432 -1.93 14.19 5.28
N PRO A 433 -3.13 13.71 4.89
CA PRO A 433 -4.37 14.45 5.12
C PRO A 433 -4.58 14.78 6.59
N ILE A 434 -4.49 16.05 6.94
CA ILE A 434 -4.72 16.55 8.30
C ILE A 434 -6.23 16.80 8.44
N PRO A 435 -6.92 16.06 9.31
CA PRO A 435 -8.34 16.25 9.51
C PRO A 435 -8.62 17.61 10.16
N LEU A 436 -9.58 18.37 9.63
CA LEU A 436 -9.87 19.72 10.11
C LEU A 436 -10.57 19.73 11.47
N ASP A 437 -11.27 18.64 11.80
CA ASP A 437 -11.90 18.45 13.10
C ASP A 437 -10.89 18.45 14.26
N LEU A 438 -9.64 18.07 14.02
CA LEU A 438 -8.53 18.21 15.00
C LEU A 438 -8.43 19.63 15.57
N PHE A 439 -8.82 20.64 14.81
CA PHE A 439 -8.77 22.04 15.22
C PHE A 439 -10.14 22.54 15.68
N THR A 440 -11.22 22.14 15.01
CA THR A 440 -12.58 22.64 15.34
C THR A 440 -13.14 22.05 16.62
N ASP A 441 -12.69 20.87 17.04
CA ASP A 441 -13.16 20.20 18.23
C ASP A 441 -12.44 20.67 19.51
N HIS A 442 -11.34 21.44 19.35
CA HIS A 442 -10.52 21.96 20.46
C HIS A 442 -10.17 23.45 20.31
N PRO A 443 -11.16 24.36 20.14
CA PRO A 443 -10.92 25.78 19.93
C PRO A 443 -10.19 26.46 21.09
N GLU A 444 -10.40 25.97 22.33
CA GLU A 444 -9.78 26.49 23.54
C GLU A 444 -8.29 26.24 23.66
N ASP A 445 -7.79 25.21 22.98
CA ASP A 445 -6.37 24.84 22.98
C ASP A 445 -5.58 25.59 21.89
N LEU A 446 -6.26 26.36 21.03
CA LEU A 446 -5.64 27.06 19.91
C LEU A 446 -5.24 28.51 20.27
N PRO A 447 -4.15 29.03 19.69
CA PRO A 447 -3.76 30.42 19.90
C PRO A 447 -4.72 31.39 19.21
N THR A 448 -4.94 32.55 19.81
CA THR A 448 -5.67 33.68 19.19
C THR A 448 -4.82 34.30 18.06
N PRO A 449 -5.37 34.60 16.85
CA PRO A 449 -6.81 34.61 16.52
C PRO A 449 -7.38 33.29 15.98
N LEU A 450 -6.59 32.21 15.83
CA LEU A 450 -7.08 30.95 15.24
C LEU A 450 -8.21 30.33 16.08
N GLY A 451 -8.07 30.29 17.41
CA GLY A 451 -9.08 29.76 18.31
C GLY A 451 -10.44 30.48 18.18
N ASP A 452 -10.39 31.80 17.94
CA ASP A 452 -11.63 32.60 17.76
C ASP A 452 -12.31 32.28 16.41
N VAL A 453 -11.54 31.91 15.39
CA VAL A 453 -12.03 31.70 14.04
C VAL A 453 -12.61 30.28 13.85
N VAL A 454 -12.04 29.27 14.50
CA VAL A 454 -12.46 27.86 14.27
C VAL A 454 -13.86 27.56 14.77
N GLY A 455 -14.40 28.36 15.68
CA GLY A 455 -15.78 28.27 16.15
C GLY A 455 -16.82 28.74 15.12
N ASP A 456 -16.43 29.51 14.11
CA ASP A 456 -17.27 29.94 12.98
C ASP A 456 -16.89 29.16 11.72
N ALA A 457 -17.78 28.28 11.25
CA ALA A 457 -17.52 27.41 10.10
C ALA A 457 -17.21 28.19 8.81
N LEU A 458 -17.81 29.41 8.63
CA LEU A 458 -17.52 30.21 7.44
C LEU A 458 -16.15 30.87 7.53
N ALA A 459 -15.85 31.50 8.66
CA ALA A 459 -14.54 32.12 8.89
C ALA A 459 -13.39 31.10 8.85
N PHE A 460 -13.61 29.89 9.36
CA PHE A 460 -12.62 28.82 9.27
C PHE A 460 -12.46 28.31 7.83
N ALA A 461 -13.56 28.19 7.08
CA ALA A 461 -13.47 27.82 5.65
C ALA A 461 -12.70 28.87 4.83
N GLU A 462 -12.88 30.16 5.12
CA GLU A 462 -12.10 31.27 4.51
C GLU A 462 -10.62 31.18 4.92
N THR A 463 -10.33 30.83 6.17
CA THR A 463 -8.96 30.65 6.69
C THR A 463 -8.25 29.48 5.98
N VAL A 464 -8.92 28.36 5.77
CA VAL A 464 -8.43 27.22 5.01
C VAL A 464 -8.30 27.57 3.52
N GLY A 465 -9.30 28.30 2.98
CA GLY A 465 -9.31 28.79 1.60
C GLY A 465 -8.08 29.63 1.28
N ALA A 466 -7.71 30.54 2.17
CA ALA A 466 -6.54 31.39 2.00
C ALA A 466 -5.22 30.58 1.87
N LEU A 467 -5.07 29.47 2.60
CA LEU A 467 -3.90 28.59 2.45
C LEU A 467 -3.88 27.90 1.09
N VAL A 468 -5.06 27.51 0.59
CA VAL A 468 -5.21 26.85 -0.72
C VAL A 468 -4.95 27.86 -1.86
N ASP A 469 -5.46 29.04 -1.75
CA ASP A 469 -5.34 30.11 -2.73
C ASP A 469 -3.87 30.51 -2.97
N TYR A 470 -3.08 30.56 -1.91
CA TYR A 470 -1.63 30.78 -2.01
C TYR A 470 -0.83 29.49 -2.33
N SER A 471 -1.49 28.37 -2.67
CA SER A 471 -0.86 27.06 -2.94
C SER A 471 0.10 26.57 -1.84
N LEU A 472 -0.11 26.99 -0.60
CA LEU A 472 0.64 26.54 0.58
C LEU A 472 0.10 25.21 1.09
N ALA A 473 -1.18 24.94 0.85
CA ALA A 473 -1.85 23.71 1.18
C ALA A 473 -2.83 23.29 0.08
N ARG A 474 -3.29 22.04 0.11
CA ARG A 474 -4.33 21.53 -0.78
C ARG A 474 -5.47 20.95 0.05
N ARG A 475 -6.69 21.34 -0.24
CA ARG A 475 -7.89 20.75 0.37
C ARG A 475 -8.19 19.41 -0.30
N ILE A 476 -8.44 18.39 0.51
CA ILE A 476 -8.83 17.05 0.08
C ILE A 476 -9.92 16.53 1.01
N ASP A 477 -11.05 16.11 0.44
CA ASP A 477 -12.22 15.65 1.21
C ASP A 477 -12.47 16.51 2.47
N ALA A 478 -12.37 15.92 3.67
CA ALA A 478 -12.51 16.59 4.96
C ALA A 478 -11.20 17.10 5.57
N GLY A 479 -10.09 17.12 4.82
CA GLY A 479 -8.76 17.40 5.36
C GLY A 479 -7.97 18.43 4.57
N LEU A 480 -6.79 18.75 5.11
CA LEU A 480 -5.82 19.67 4.53
C LEU A 480 -4.49 18.93 4.32
N LEU A 481 -3.92 19.02 3.13
CA LEU A 481 -2.63 18.40 2.80
C LEU A 481 -1.58 19.47 2.57
N LEU A 482 -0.48 19.42 3.32
CA LEU A 482 0.67 20.30 3.15
C LEU A 482 1.83 19.54 2.49
N HIS A 483 2.48 20.22 1.56
CA HIS A 483 3.71 19.65 1.00
C HIS A 483 4.84 19.74 2.03
N ARG A 484 5.62 18.67 2.21
CA ARG A 484 6.70 18.59 3.21
C ARG A 484 7.77 19.68 3.12
N LEU A 485 8.05 20.22 1.91
CA LEU A 485 8.98 21.35 1.78
C LEU A 485 8.38 22.63 2.37
N VAL A 486 7.07 22.84 2.24
CA VAL A 486 6.35 23.94 2.92
C VAL A 486 6.52 23.77 4.43
N GLN A 487 6.21 22.58 4.93
CA GLN A 487 6.37 22.26 6.36
C GLN A 487 7.80 22.49 6.85
N ALA A 488 8.80 22.01 6.09
CA ALA A 488 10.21 22.19 6.45
C ALA A 488 10.62 23.66 6.53
N VAL A 489 10.19 24.49 5.56
CA VAL A 489 10.49 25.93 5.55
C VAL A 489 9.79 26.65 6.70
N ILE A 490 8.53 26.32 7.00
CA ILE A 490 7.78 26.91 8.11
C ILE A 490 8.41 26.60 9.46
N ARG A 491 8.96 25.39 9.65
CA ARG A 491 9.65 25.00 10.90
C ARG A 491 11.03 25.63 11.08
N GLN A 492 11.67 26.11 9.99
CA GLN A 492 13.01 26.71 10.12
C GLN A 492 12.91 28.16 10.61
N PRO A 493 13.71 28.55 11.61
CA PRO A 493 13.80 29.97 12.00
C PRO A 493 14.44 30.76 10.86
N GLY A 494 13.65 31.66 10.25
CA GLY A 494 14.15 32.59 9.25
C GLY A 494 14.77 33.85 9.88
N PRO A 495 15.58 34.62 9.11
CA PRO A 495 16.17 35.87 9.62
C PRO A 495 15.12 36.93 10.02
N ALA A 496 13.89 36.80 9.57
CA ALA A 496 12.76 37.68 9.89
C ALA A 496 11.74 37.03 10.86
N GLN A 497 11.95 35.76 11.23
CA GLN A 497 10.98 35.01 12.06
C GLN A 497 11.71 33.98 12.91
N PRO A 498 11.82 34.16 14.25
CA PRO A 498 12.13 33.03 15.11
C PRO A 498 11.02 31.98 14.95
N ALA A 499 11.40 30.69 14.90
CA ALA A 499 10.40 29.63 15.03
C ALA A 499 9.59 29.89 16.31
N ASP A 500 8.27 29.86 16.21
CA ASP A 500 7.44 30.00 17.39
C ASP A 500 7.57 28.72 18.25
N PRO A 501 8.21 28.79 19.42
CA PRO A 501 8.46 27.62 20.25
C PRO A 501 7.18 27.03 20.84
N HIS A 502 6.04 27.73 20.71
CA HIS A 502 4.77 27.30 21.26
C HIS A 502 3.95 26.42 20.30
N GLN A 503 4.28 26.37 19.00
CA GLN A 503 3.51 25.62 18.02
C GLN A 503 3.53 24.12 18.25
N LEU A 504 4.72 23.53 18.43
CA LEU A 504 4.85 22.09 18.67
C LEU A 504 4.14 21.63 19.95
N PRO A 505 4.30 22.31 21.09
CA PRO A 505 3.52 22.02 22.31
C PRO A 505 2.01 22.05 22.11
N VAL A 506 1.48 23.01 21.36
CA VAL A 506 0.06 23.10 21.01
C VAL A 506 -0.37 21.88 20.19
N VAL A 507 0.37 21.51 19.14
CA VAL A 507 0.08 20.34 18.31
C VAL A 507 0.06 19.06 19.14
N LEU A 508 1.05 18.85 19.99
CA LEU A 508 1.12 17.68 20.88
C LEU A 508 -0.04 17.67 21.89
N GLY A 509 -0.44 18.85 22.37
CA GLY A 509 -1.63 19.03 23.22
C GLY A 509 -2.91 18.61 22.50
N LEU A 510 -3.16 19.13 21.30
CA LEU A 510 -4.31 18.80 20.46
C LEU A 510 -4.39 17.30 20.17
N LEU A 511 -3.29 16.68 19.73
CA LEU A 511 -3.26 15.24 19.46
C LEU A 511 -3.56 14.42 20.72
N ARG A 512 -3.09 14.87 21.88
CA ARG A 512 -3.38 14.22 23.17
C ARG A 512 -4.83 14.38 23.60
N ALA A 513 -5.44 15.54 23.37
CA ALA A 513 -6.83 15.82 23.70
C ALA A 513 -7.78 15.01 22.82
N GLU A 514 -7.48 14.93 21.51
CA GLU A 514 -8.27 14.24 20.51
C GLU A 514 -8.23 12.71 20.63
N LEU A 515 -7.09 12.15 21.02
CA LEU A 515 -6.89 10.71 20.94
C LEU A 515 -7.39 9.97 22.18
N PRO A 516 -8.27 8.96 22.01
CA PRO A 516 -8.79 8.19 23.13
C PRO A 516 -7.69 7.38 23.86
N ALA A 517 -7.71 7.42 25.19
CA ALA A 517 -6.73 6.70 26.02
C ALA A 517 -6.94 5.17 26.01
N LYS A 518 -8.19 4.71 25.85
CA LYS A 518 -8.56 3.28 25.84
C LYS A 518 -8.43 2.75 24.42
N ILE A 519 -7.49 1.81 24.22
CA ILE A 519 -7.18 1.23 22.91
C ILE A 519 -7.52 -0.27 22.90
N SER A 520 -6.89 -1.06 23.78
CA SER A 520 -6.99 -2.52 23.77
C SER A 520 -8.41 -3.05 24.08
N THR A 521 -9.21 -2.31 24.82
CA THR A 521 -10.57 -2.69 25.24
C THR A 521 -11.66 -1.90 24.50
N ALA A 522 -11.34 -1.06 23.55
CA ALA A 522 -12.26 -0.16 22.86
C ALA A 522 -11.96 -0.10 21.35
N PRO A 523 -12.29 -1.15 20.57
CA PRO A 523 -12.05 -1.21 19.12
C PRO A 523 -12.71 -0.04 18.34
N GLN A 524 -13.80 0.51 18.83
CA GLN A 524 -14.45 1.69 18.24
C GLN A 524 -13.55 2.93 18.17
N ASN A 525 -12.46 2.97 18.93
CA ASN A 525 -11.48 4.06 18.96
C ASN A 525 -10.37 3.90 17.88
N TRP A 526 -10.26 2.74 17.27
CA TRP A 526 -9.17 2.42 16.33
C TRP A 526 -9.18 3.26 15.06
N PRO A 527 -10.32 3.58 14.43
CA PRO A 527 -10.33 4.42 13.23
C PRO A 527 -9.68 5.79 13.45
N ARG A 528 -9.93 6.42 14.63
CA ARG A 528 -9.31 7.72 14.95
C ARG A 528 -7.81 7.59 15.19
N TRP A 529 -7.36 6.53 15.86
CA TRP A 529 -5.94 6.21 15.99
C TRP A 529 -5.28 5.96 14.64
N GLN A 530 -5.92 5.21 13.76
CA GLN A 530 -5.42 4.94 12.41
C GLN A 530 -5.22 6.23 11.62
N GLN A 531 -6.18 7.16 11.71
CA GLN A 531 -6.12 8.44 11.01
C GLN A 531 -5.01 9.35 11.54
N LEU A 532 -4.83 9.43 12.86
CA LEU A 532 -3.92 10.37 13.49
C LEU A 532 -2.53 9.83 13.80
N LEU A 533 -2.31 8.52 13.75
CA LEU A 533 -1.01 7.91 14.05
C LEU A 533 0.17 8.49 13.25
N PRO A 534 0.06 8.73 11.92
CA PRO A 534 1.13 9.37 11.17
C PRO A 534 1.50 10.74 11.74
N HIS A 535 0.49 11.52 12.14
CA HIS A 535 0.68 12.86 12.71
C HIS A 535 1.31 12.80 14.11
N VAL A 536 0.93 11.81 14.93
CA VAL A 536 1.56 11.56 16.24
C VAL A 536 3.04 11.25 16.06
N LEU A 537 3.38 10.32 15.16
CA LEU A 537 4.77 9.93 14.91
C LEU A 537 5.60 11.11 14.38
N ALA A 538 5.05 11.91 13.47
CA ALA A 538 5.72 13.09 12.94
C ALA A 538 5.93 14.17 14.00
N ALA A 539 4.88 14.53 14.74
CA ALA A 539 4.98 15.58 15.76
C ALA A 539 5.94 15.19 16.90
N THR A 540 5.83 13.96 17.40
CA THR A 540 6.71 13.46 18.46
C THR A 540 8.18 13.37 18.01
N ALA A 541 8.45 13.09 16.72
CA ALA A 541 9.82 13.06 16.19
C ALA A 541 10.54 14.41 16.27
N HIS A 542 9.80 15.51 16.30
CA HIS A 542 10.36 16.88 16.40
C HIS A 542 10.58 17.36 17.85
N HIS A 543 10.12 16.60 18.84
CA HIS A 543 10.33 16.97 20.24
C HIS A 543 11.78 16.68 20.66
N ASP A 544 12.40 17.66 21.34
CA ASP A 544 13.69 17.47 21.99
C ASP A 544 13.46 16.85 23.38
N ASP A 545 13.88 15.59 23.53
CA ASP A 545 13.62 14.79 24.73
C ASP A 545 14.29 15.36 26.00
N THR A 546 15.25 16.27 25.84
CA THR A 546 15.90 16.98 26.94
C THR A 546 15.13 18.22 27.41
N HIS A 547 14.12 18.67 26.64
CA HIS A 547 13.37 19.87 26.94
C HIS A 547 12.05 19.54 27.68
N PRO A 548 11.77 20.14 28.86
CA PRO A 548 10.60 19.78 29.67
C PRO A 548 9.26 20.17 29.04
N THR A 549 9.28 21.14 28.10
CA THR A 549 8.06 21.61 27.45
C THR A 549 7.47 20.51 26.60
N ALA A 550 6.20 20.18 26.85
CA ALA A 550 5.45 19.12 26.18
C ALA A 550 5.93 17.67 26.42
N ALA A 551 6.95 17.43 27.27
CA ALA A 551 7.44 16.08 27.57
C ALA A 551 6.34 15.12 28.04
N SER A 552 5.38 15.62 28.84
CA SER A 552 4.24 14.86 29.31
C SER A 552 3.32 14.42 28.15
N ALA A 553 2.99 15.33 27.22
CA ALA A 553 2.17 14.99 26.05
C ALA A 553 2.91 14.05 25.10
N THR A 554 4.17 14.31 24.82
CA THR A 554 5.01 13.47 23.96
C THR A 554 5.13 12.04 24.48
N SER A 555 5.50 11.88 25.76
CA SER A 555 5.64 10.55 26.35
C SER A 555 4.31 9.79 26.41
N TRP A 556 3.19 10.50 26.64
CA TRP A 556 1.87 9.89 26.61
C TRP A 556 1.48 9.43 25.18
N LEU A 557 1.71 10.30 24.19
CA LEU A 557 1.42 9.97 22.78
C LEU A 557 2.25 8.78 22.29
N LEU A 558 3.55 8.74 22.59
CA LEU A 558 4.42 7.63 22.24
C LEU A 558 3.98 6.32 22.89
N ASP A 559 3.64 6.36 24.18
CA ASP A 559 3.17 5.20 24.93
C ASP A 559 1.84 4.67 24.36
N ARG A 560 0.88 5.56 24.05
CA ARG A 560 -0.40 5.15 23.45
C ARG A 560 -0.25 4.68 22.00
N ALA A 561 0.59 5.33 21.19
CA ALA A 561 0.91 4.88 19.84
C ALA A 561 1.52 3.47 19.84
N ALA A 562 2.41 3.20 20.79
CA ALA A 562 2.98 1.87 20.95
C ALA A 562 1.93 0.82 21.34
N ILE A 563 1.01 1.15 22.26
CA ILE A 563 -0.10 0.24 22.61
C ILE A 563 -0.99 -0.01 21.39
N TYR A 564 -1.28 1.02 20.59
CA TYR A 564 -2.04 0.85 19.36
C TYR A 564 -1.34 -0.12 18.39
N GLN A 565 -0.05 0.08 18.11
CA GLN A 565 0.72 -0.80 17.25
C GLN A 565 0.83 -2.23 17.81
N HIS A 566 1.07 -2.36 19.12
CA HIS A 566 1.11 -3.66 19.79
C HIS A 566 -0.23 -4.42 19.67
N THR A 567 -1.35 -3.72 19.87
CA THR A 567 -2.70 -4.30 19.74
C THR A 567 -2.99 -4.79 18.31
N HIS A 568 -2.36 -4.12 17.31
CA HIS A 568 -2.46 -4.47 15.89
C HIS A 568 -1.35 -5.42 15.41
N GLY A 569 -0.69 -6.16 16.31
CA GLY A 569 0.30 -7.17 15.95
C GLY A 569 1.65 -6.62 15.48
N GLN A 570 1.98 -5.37 15.83
CA GLN A 570 3.25 -4.73 15.46
C GLN A 570 4.16 -4.46 16.69
N PRO A 571 4.57 -5.49 17.46
CA PRO A 571 5.37 -5.27 18.66
C PRO A 571 6.78 -4.71 18.35
N ALA A 572 7.35 -5.06 17.20
CA ALA A 572 8.67 -4.57 16.80
C ALA A 572 8.70 -3.04 16.60
N THR A 573 7.63 -2.45 16.06
CA THR A 573 7.51 -0.99 15.89
C THR A 573 7.09 -0.30 17.18
N ALA A 574 6.37 -0.98 18.06
CA ALA A 574 5.96 -0.45 19.36
C ALA A 574 7.15 -0.28 20.33
N ARG A 575 8.13 -1.18 20.29
CA ARG A 575 9.30 -1.19 21.20
C ARG A 575 10.04 0.14 21.22
N PRO A 576 10.55 0.69 20.11
CA PRO A 576 11.31 1.94 20.14
C PRO A 576 10.50 3.13 20.63
N LEU A 577 9.20 3.15 20.45
CA LEU A 577 8.33 4.20 20.97
C LEU A 577 8.23 4.15 22.50
N LEU A 578 8.12 2.95 23.07
CA LEU A 578 8.12 2.77 24.54
C LEU A 578 9.48 3.06 25.17
N GLU A 579 10.56 2.63 24.54
CA GLU A 579 11.92 2.94 25.02
C GLU A 579 12.14 4.46 25.06
N ARG A 580 11.71 5.19 24.03
CA ARG A 580 11.76 6.66 24.01
C ARG A 580 10.82 7.29 25.04
N ALA A 581 9.58 6.80 25.15
CA ALA A 581 8.64 7.27 26.17
C ALA A 581 9.18 7.07 27.58
N LEU A 582 9.85 5.95 27.84
CA LEU A 582 10.52 5.63 29.09
C LEU A 582 11.61 6.65 29.40
N HIS A 583 12.50 6.90 28.44
CA HIS A 583 13.58 7.89 28.58
C HIS A 583 13.04 9.29 28.92
N ILE A 584 12.03 9.76 28.20
CA ILE A 584 11.40 11.07 28.47
C ILE A 584 10.79 11.10 29.86
N ARG A 585 10.09 10.03 30.30
CA ARG A 585 9.47 9.97 31.63
C ARG A 585 10.53 9.92 32.74
N GLU A 586 11.60 9.16 32.58
CA GLU A 586 12.71 9.12 33.55
C GLU A 586 13.40 10.49 33.69
N THR A 587 13.61 11.17 32.56
CA THR A 587 14.23 12.52 32.58
C THR A 587 13.30 13.56 33.19
N THR A 588 11.97 13.47 32.92
CA THR A 588 11.00 14.48 33.34
C THR A 588 10.56 14.32 34.81
N TYR A 589 10.29 13.07 35.22
CA TYR A 589 9.67 12.76 36.51
C TYR A 589 10.62 12.07 37.50
N GLY A 590 11.79 11.63 37.04
CA GLY A 590 12.71 10.78 37.77
C GLY A 590 12.45 9.30 37.62
N PRO A 591 13.47 8.44 37.89
CA PRO A 591 13.45 7.01 37.58
C PRO A 591 12.46 6.19 38.40
N ASP A 592 11.98 6.72 39.51
CA ASP A 592 11.13 6.02 40.46
C ASP A 592 9.65 6.55 40.45
N HIS A 593 9.28 7.30 39.40
CA HIS A 593 7.94 7.83 39.30
C HIS A 593 6.93 6.79 38.76
N PRO A 594 5.66 6.73 39.23
CA PRO A 594 4.65 5.77 38.78
C PRO A 594 4.41 5.74 37.26
N HIS A 595 4.56 6.87 36.55
CA HIS A 595 4.46 6.88 35.09
C HIS A 595 5.59 6.10 34.42
N VAL A 596 6.77 6.03 35.01
CA VAL A 596 7.87 5.19 34.55
C VAL A 596 7.48 3.72 34.67
N ALA A 597 6.93 3.32 35.82
CA ALA A 597 6.44 1.95 36.04
C ALA A 597 5.39 1.52 35.00
N THR A 598 4.45 2.40 34.67
CA THR A 598 3.44 2.11 33.63
C THR A 598 4.10 1.85 32.26
N THR A 599 5.13 2.63 31.88
CA THR A 599 5.83 2.39 30.61
C THR A 599 6.65 1.10 30.63
N LEU A 600 7.27 0.77 31.78
CA LEU A 600 7.99 -0.49 31.97
C LEU A 600 7.07 -1.70 31.79
N GLN A 601 5.83 -1.65 32.33
CA GLN A 601 4.81 -2.69 32.12
C GLN A 601 4.47 -2.87 30.64
N ASN A 602 4.20 -1.76 29.93
CA ASN A 602 3.86 -1.77 28.51
C ASN A 602 5.03 -2.32 27.67
N LEU A 603 6.26 -1.90 27.98
CA LEU A 603 7.45 -2.40 27.30
C LEU A 603 7.66 -3.90 27.55
N ALA A 604 7.46 -4.37 28.78
CA ALA A 604 7.56 -5.79 29.11
C ALA A 604 6.51 -6.62 28.36
N SER A 605 5.29 -6.10 28.21
CA SER A 605 4.24 -6.75 27.42
C SER A 605 4.63 -6.89 25.94
N VAL A 606 5.22 -5.84 25.37
CA VAL A 606 5.74 -5.86 23.98
C VAL A 606 6.88 -6.87 23.84
N LEU A 607 7.84 -6.89 24.79
CA LEU A 607 8.96 -7.83 24.80
C LEU A 607 8.49 -9.28 24.91
N GLY A 608 7.42 -9.56 25.68
CA GLY A 608 6.80 -10.87 25.75
C GLY A 608 6.25 -11.35 24.40
N LYS A 609 5.73 -10.44 23.57
CA LYS A 609 5.28 -10.78 22.19
C LYS A 609 6.44 -10.93 21.20
N LEU A 610 7.60 -10.38 21.51
CA LEU A 610 8.84 -10.54 20.73
C LEU A 610 9.64 -11.77 21.16
N ASP A 611 9.10 -12.60 22.06
CA ASP A 611 9.78 -13.79 22.63
C ASP A 611 11.07 -13.44 23.39
N GLU A 612 11.06 -12.27 24.08
CA GLU A 612 12.18 -11.78 24.90
C GLU A 612 11.84 -11.73 26.40
N PRO A 613 11.37 -12.82 27.04
CA PRO A 613 10.94 -12.81 28.43
C PRO A 613 12.09 -12.53 29.42
N VAL A 614 13.32 -12.89 29.05
CA VAL A 614 14.53 -12.59 29.87
C VAL A 614 14.74 -11.09 30.05
N THR A 615 14.50 -10.32 28.99
CA THR A 615 14.60 -8.86 29.02
C THR A 615 13.40 -8.21 29.71
N ALA A 616 12.20 -8.80 29.61
CA ALA A 616 10.97 -8.28 30.20
C ALA A 616 10.99 -8.38 31.75
N ARG A 617 11.53 -9.46 32.31
CA ARG A 617 11.55 -9.73 33.76
C ARG A 617 12.09 -8.57 34.62
N PRO A 618 13.32 -8.06 34.40
CA PRO A 618 13.87 -6.96 35.22
C PRO A 618 13.06 -5.67 35.12
N LEU A 619 12.37 -5.42 34.01
CA LEU A 619 11.51 -4.25 33.84
C LEU A 619 10.27 -4.35 34.75
N LEU A 620 9.63 -5.50 34.81
CA LEU A 620 8.48 -5.73 35.69
C LEU A 620 8.87 -5.73 37.17
N GLU A 621 10.01 -6.32 37.51
CA GLU A 621 10.54 -6.25 38.86
C GLU A 621 10.84 -4.81 39.31
N ARG A 622 11.31 -3.96 38.38
CA ARG A 622 11.49 -2.53 38.63
C ARG A 622 10.16 -1.80 38.77
N ALA A 623 9.17 -2.06 37.87
CA ALA A 623 7.85 -1.45 37.90
C ALA A 623 7.15 -1.78 39.25
N LEU A 624 7.22 -3.03 39.69
CA LEU A 624 6.68 -3.49 40.95
C LEU A 624 7.25 -2.69 42.15
N ARG A 625 8.58 -2.55 42.22
CA ARG A 625 9.20 -1.76 43.29
C ARG A 625 8.74 -0.31 43.31
N ILE A 626 8.62 0.31 42.14
CA ILE A 626 8.14 1.70 42.04
C ILE A 626 6.70 1.83 42.51
N PHE A 627 5.81 0.94 42.10
CA PHE A 627 4.42 0.99 42.53
C PHE A 627 4.26 0.64 44.01
N GLU A 628 5.01 -0.34 44.55
CA GLU A 628 5.01 -0.63 45.99
C GLU A 628 5.42 0.59 46.83
N ALA A 629 6.47 1.29 46.39
CA ALA A 629 6.93 2.52 47.07
C ALA A 629 5.91 3.65 46.98
N ALA A 630 5.22 3.80 45.85
CA ALA A 630 4.29 4.90 45.60
C ALA A 630 2.89 4.68 46.24
N TYR A 631 2.37 3.46 46.21
CA TYR A 631 0.98 3.16 46.54
C TYR A 631 0.81 2.12 47.68
N GLY A 632 1.92 1.50 48.11
CA GLY A 632 1.88 0.42 49.11
C GLY A 632 1.55 -0.96 48.49
N PRO A 633 1.81 -2.03 49.23
CA PRO A 633 1.84 -3.43 48.70
C PRO A 633 0.47 -4.04 48.36
N VAL A 634 -0.63 -3.36 48.66
CA VAL A 634 -2.00 -3.88 48.45
C VAL A 634 -2.79 -3.09 47.39
N HIS A 635 -2.11 -2.26 46.58
CA HIS A 635 -2.76 -1.47 45.56
C HIS A 635 -3.01 -2.31 44.27
N ALA A 636 -4.09 -2.02 43.55
CA ALA A 636 -4.46 -2.77 42.33
C ALA A 636 -3.39 -2.79 41.23
N HIS A 637 -2.57 -1.73 41.11
CA HIS A 637 -1.43 -1.73 40.19
C HIS A 637 -0.39 -2.82 40.52
N ILE A 638 -0.17 -3.10 41.82
CA ILE A 638 0.71 -4.18 42.26
C ILE A 638 0.20 -5.53 41.77
N ALA A 639 -1.12 -5.78 41.88
CA ALA A 639 -1.71 -7.02 41.41
C ALA A 639 -1.56 -7.22 39.92
N THR A 640 -1.66 -6.12 39.15
CA THR A 640 -1.39 -6.16 37.70
C THR A 640 0.07 -6.50 37.38
N ASP A 641 1.04 -5.89 38.09
CA ASP A 641 2.45 -6.19 37.91
C ASP A 641 2.81 -7.63 38.31
N LEU A 642 2.29 -8.10 39.42
CA LEU A 642 2.47 -9.49 39.86
C LEU A 642 1.93 -10.47 38.82
N SER A 643 0.77 -10.17 38.22
CA SER A 643 0.17 -11.00 37.17
C SER A 643 1.02 -11.01 35.89
N ASN A 644 1.55 -9.85 35.48
CA ASN A 644 2.42 -9.74 34.31
C ASN A 644 3.77 -10.44 34.56
N LEU A 645 4.35 -10.27 35.75
CA LEU A 645 5.60 -10.94 36.14
C LEU A 645 5.44 -12.45 36.18
N ALA A 646 4.32 -12.92 36.70
CA ALA A 646 4.00 -14.34 36.71
C ALA A 646 3.86 -14.94 35.31
N THR A 647 3.28 -14.17 34.37
CA THR A 647 3.21 -14.58 32.97
C THR A 647 4.60 -14.72 32.35
N VAL A 648 5.49 -13.75 32.60
CA VAL A 648 6.89 -13.80 32.12
C VAL A 648 7.64 -14.96 32.74
N LEU A 649 7.46 -15.22 34.04
CA LEU A 649 8.09 -16.36 34.72
C LEU A 649 7.61 -17.70 34.16
N ARG A 650 6.31 -17.82 33.83
CA ARG A 650 5.76 -19.00 33.16
C ARG A 650 6.41 -19.21 31.78
N ASP A 651 6.55 -18.15 31.00
CA ASP A 651 7.17 -18.20 29.66
C ASP A 651 8.69 -18.53 29.74
N LEU A 652 9.32 -18.24 30.89
CA LEU A 652 10.68 -18.67 31.23
C LEU A 652 10.77 -20.14 31.73
N GLY A 653 9.64 -20.85 31.86
CA GLY A 653 9.60 -22.21 32.38
C GLY A 653 9.68 -22.28 33.91
N GLU A 654 9.34 -21.19 34.61
CA GLU A 654 9.35 -21.09 36.08
C GLU A 654 7.92 -21.03 36.68
N PRO A 655 6.99 -21.95 36.35
CA PRO A 655 5.60 -21.86 36.82
C PRO A 655 5.47 -22.02 38.36
N VAL A 656 6.41 -22.70 39.02
CA VAL A 656 6.45 -22.84 40.48
C VAL A 656 6.66 -21.46 41.15
N THR A 657 7.49 -20.62 40.57
CA THR A 657 7.78 -19.27 41.07
C THR A 657 6.62 -18.31 40.74
N ALA A 658 5.93 -18.51 39.61
CA ALA A 658 4.80 -17.69 39.16
C ALA A 658 3.57 -17.82 40.05
N ARG A 659 3.29 -19.03 40.57
CA ARG A 659 2.07 -19.35 41.32
C ARG A 659 1.85 -18.46 42.56
N PRO A 660 2.78 -18.30 43.52
CA PRO A 660 2.55 -17.43 44.68
C PRO A 660 2.33 -15.97 44.36
N LEU A 661 2.90 -15.47 43.24
CA LEU A 661 2.66 -14.09 42.78
C LEU A 661 1.20 -13.91 42.32
N LEU A 662 0.66 -14.88 41.62
CA LEU A 662 -0.74 -14.84 41.16
C LEU A 662 -1.72 -15.00 42.34
N ASP A 663 -1.42 -15.85 43.32
CA ASP A 663 -2.23 -15.97 44.51
C ASP A 663 -2.25 -14.65 45.32
N TRP A 664 -1.12 -13.91 45.32
CA TRP A 664 -1.08 -12.61 45.94
C TRP A 664 -1.83 -11.55 45.12
N ALA A 665 -1.66 -11.52 43.82
CA ALA A 665 -2.39 -10.63 42.90
C ALA A 665 -3.92 -10.81 43.03
N LEU A 666 -4.37 -12.06 43.07
CA LEU A 666 -5.80 -12.40 43.23
C LEU A 666 -6.38 -11.81 44.50
N ARG A 667 -5.71 -11.99 45.64
CA ARG A 667 -6.16 -11.43 46.92
C ARG A 667 -6.30 -9.91 46.89
N ILE A 668 -5.35 -9.23 46.21
CA ILE A 668 -5.43 -7.76 46.04
C ILE A 668 -6.60 -7.39 45.15
N PHE A 669 -6.83 -8.08 44.04
CA PHE A 669 -7.95 -7.80 43.16
C PHE A 669 -9.29 -8.05 43.82
N GLU A 670 -9.45 -9.15 44.57
CA GLU A 670 -10.67 -9.44 45.33
C GLU A 670 -10.95 -8.38 46.40
N ALA A 671 -9.92 -7.96 47.13
CA ALA A 671 -10.05 -6.92 48.13
C ALA A 671 -10.38 -5.53 47.53
N ALA A 672 -9.85 -5.21 46.36
CA ALA A 672 -10.04 -3.89 45.71
C ALA A 672 -11.36 -3.77 44.94
N TYR A 673 -11.82 -4.87 44.33
CA TYR A 673 -12.91 -4.83 43.34
C TYR A 673 -14.07 -5.78 43.67
N GLY A 674 -13.89 -6.72 44.58
CA GLY A 674 -14.84 -7.81 44.84
C GLY A 674 -14.66 -9.03 43.94
N PRO A 675 -15.25 -10.20 44.29
CA PRO A 675 -15.01 -11.48 43.64
C PRO A 675 -15.47 -11.53 42.16
N ASP A 676 -16.51 -10.78 41.83
CA ASP A 676 -17.15 -10.83 40.50
C ASP A 676 -16.58 -9.82 39.52
N HIS A 677 -15.38 -9.27 39.76
CA HIS A 677 -14.79 -8.27 38.91
C HIS A 677 -13.92 -8.87 37.79
N PRO A 678 -13.86 -8.28 36.57
CA PRO A 678 -13.05 -8.77 35.46
C PRO A 678 -11.57 -9.00 35.77
N HIS A 679 -10.97 -8.20 36.65
CA HIS A 679 -9.58 -8.38 37.08
C HIS A 679 -9.38 -9.64 37.92
N VAL A 680 -10.38 -10.01 38.74
CA VAL A 680 -10.37 -11.28 39.50
C VAL A 680 -10.46 -12.47 38.54
N ALA A 681 -11.38 -12.40 37.56
CA ALA A 681 -11.48 -13.41 36.50
C ALA A 681 -10.15 -13.57 35.73
N THR A 682 -9.45 -12.48 35.43
CA THR A 682 -8.14 -12.52 34.78
C THR A 682 -7.09 -13.21 35.68
N GLY A 683 -7.07 -12.90 36.98
CA GLY A 683 -6.20 -13.55 37.94
C GLY A 683 -6.43 -15.05 38.02
N LEU A 684 -7.71 -15.48 38.11
CA LEU A 684 -8.10 -16.90 38.11
C LEU A 684 -7.67 -17.62 36.81
N SER A 685 -7.86 -16.99 35.67
CA SER A 685 -7.44 -17.51 34.37
C SER A 685 -5.92 -17.74 34.33
N ASN A 686 -5.13 -16.75 34.79
CA ASN A 686 -3.67 -16.87 34.85
C ASN A 686 -3.21 -17.98 35.81
N ILE A 687 -3.87 -18.13 36.96
CA ILE A 687 -3.63 -19.24 37.89
C ILE A 687 -3.92 -20.58 37.23
N ALA A 688 -5.01 -20.68 36.49
CA ALA A 688 -5.38 -21.91 35.80
C ALA A 688 -4.33 -22.29 34.71
N LEU A 689 -3.79 -21.32 33.99
CA LEU A 689 -2.70 -21.54 33.02
C LEU A 689 -1.43 -22.07 33.71
N VAL A 690 -1.04 -21.50 34.85
CA VAL A 690 0.11 -22.00 35.66
C VAL A 690 -0.14 -23.41 36.19
N LEU A 691 -1.34 -23.71 36.64
CA LEU A 691 -1.69 -25.08 37.11
C LEU A 691 -1.56 -26.11 35.98
N ARG A 692 -1.98 -25.77 34.78
CA ARG A 692 -1.79 -26.62 33.60
C ARG A 692 -0.31 -26.87 33.31
N ASP A 693 0.50 -25.81 33.31
CA ASP A 693 1.95 -25.92 33.10
C ASP A 693 2.65 -26.75 34.20
N LEU A 694 2.06 -26.81 35.41
CA LEU A 694 2.48 -27.68 36.51
C LEU A 694 1.97 -29.14 36.38
N GLY A 695 1.17 -29.46 35.34
CA GLY A 695 0.58 -30.78 35.14
C GLY A 695 -0.68 -31.04 35.99
N GLU A 696 -1.35 -29.98 36.44
CA GLU A 696 -2.55 -30.04 37.28
C GLU A 696 -3.82 -29.51 36.54
N PRO A 697 -4.19 -30.04 35.36
CA PRO A 697 -5.33 -29.51 34.58
C PRO A 697 -6.67 -29.75 35.32
N ALA A 698 -6.77 -30.76 36.15
CA ALA A 698 -7.97 -31.01 36.97
C ALA A 698 -8.24 -29.90 37.99
N ALA A 699 -7.19 -29.27 38.54
CA ALA A 699 -7.32 -28.12 39.44
C ALA A 699 -7.58 -26.80 38.67
N ALA A 700 -7.15 -26.69 37.41
CA ALA A 700 -7.39 -25.54 36.57
C ALA A 700 -8.85 -25.42 36.11
N ARG A 701 -9.53 -26.54 35.84
CA ARG A 701 -10.89 -26.57 35.28
C ARG A 701 -11.89 -25.72 36.10
N PRO A 702 -12.09 -25.90 37.42
CA PRO A 702 -13.09 -25.12 38.16
C PRO A 702 -12.81 -23.62 38.17
N LEU A 703 -11.54 -23.20 38.08
CA LEU A 703 -11.17 -21.79 38.00
C LEU A 703 -11.57 -21.19 36.66
N LEU A 704 -11.41 -21.96 35.58
CA LEU A 704 -11.80 -21.50 34.23
C LEU A 704 -13.32 -21.45 34.05
N GLU A 705 -14.06 -22.42 34.65
CA GLU A 705 -15.52 -22.40 34.67
C GLU A 705 -16.03 -21.16 35.43
N LEU A 706 -15.44 -20.83 36.58
CA LEU A 706 -15.79 -19.61 37.33
C LEU A 706 -15.43 -18.33 36.53
N THR A 707 -14.27 -18.30 35.90
CA THR A 707 -13.85 -17.16 35.06
C THR A 707 -14.84 -16.93 33.93
N LEU A 708 -15.28 -18.01 33.28
CA LEU A 708 -16.23 -17.96 32.19
C LEU A 708 -17.59 -17.36 32.65
N ASP A 709 -18.11 -17.85 33.77
CA ASP A 709 -19.39 -17.37 34.35
C ASP A 709 -19.34 -15.88 34.68
N VAL A 710 -18.28 -15.41 35.33
CA VAL A 710 -18.06 -13.98 35.65
C VAL A 710 -18.00 -13.15 34.41
N ARG A 711 -17.25 -13.57 33.37
CA ARG A 711 -17.12 -12.76 32.14
C ARG A 711 -18.38 -12.79 31.28
N GLU A 712 -19.10 -13.91 31.23
CA GLU A 712 -20.41 -13.94 30.54
C GLU A 712 -21.43 -13.01 31.21
N THR A 713 -21.44 -12.96 32.53
CA THR A 713 -22.32 -12.06 33.28
C THR A 713 -22.04 -10.57 33.00
N ILE A 714 -20.75 -10.21 32.88
CA ILE A 714 -20.34 -8.80 32.76
C ILE A 714 -20.34 -8.30 31.32
N TYR A 715 -19.83 -9.10 30.39
CA TYR A 715 -19.63 -8.70 28.99
C TYR A 715 -20.68 -9.24 28.03
N GLY A 716 -21.49 -10.19 28.49
CA GLY A 716 -22.42 -10.95 27.65
C GLY A 716 -21.76 -12.16 26.98
N PRO A 717 -22.59 -13.13 26.53
CA PRO A 717 -22.14 -14.44 26.05
C PRO A 717 -21.33 -14.40 24.74
N ASP A 718 -21.41 -13.34 23.97
CA ASP A 718 -20.80 -13.21 22.65
C ASP A 718 -19.59 -12.27 22.63
N HIS A 719 -19.06 -11.91 23.81
CA HIS A 719 -17.90 -11.02 23.89
C HIS A 719 -16.58 -11.80 23.61
N PRO A 720 -15.59 -11.20 22.90
CA PRO A 720 -14.32 -11.88 22.60
C PRO A 720 -13.52 -12.38 23.82
N ALA A 721 -13.64 -11.71 24.97
CA ALA A 721 -13.02 -12.19 26.21
C ALA A 721 -13.59 -13.54 26.66
N VAL A 722 -14.90 -13.76 26.47
CA VAL A 722 -15.57 -15.04 26.73
C VAL A 722 -15.01 -16.14 25.81
N ALA A 723 -14.79 -15.83 24.53
CA ALA A 723 -14.19 -16.77 23.58
C ALA A 723 -12.77 -17.20 24.00
N THR A 724 -12.01 -16.30 24.64
CA THR A 724 -10.67 -16.63 25.17
C THR A 724 -10.78 -17.66 26.29
N ASP A 725 -11.73 -17.50 27.21
CA ASP A 725 -11.93 -18.45 28.32
C ASP A 725 -12.49 -19.78 27.82
N LEU A 726 -13.45 -19.76 26.91
CA LEU A 726 -13.97 -20.95 26.24
C LEU A 726 -12.85 -21.78 25.60
N ASN A 727 -11.96 -21.13 24.87
CA ASN A 727 -10.81 -21.78 24.24
C ASN A 727 -9.86 -22.38 25.30
N THR A 728 -9.55 -21.63 26.36
CA THR A 728 -8.65 -22.10 27.42
C THR A 728 -9.26 -23.28 28.18
N LEU A 729 -10.54 -23.22 28.49
CA LEU A 729 -11.29 -24.28 29.13
C LEU A 729 -11.34 -25.55 28.26
N ALA A 730 -11.62 -25.36 26.96
CA ALA A 730 -11.67 -26.49 26.02
C ALA A 730 -10.34 -27.21 25.88
N VAL A 731 -9.23 -26.46 25.80
CA VAL A 731 -7.88 -27.04 25.76
C VAL A 731 -7.60 -27.81 27.05
N THR A 732 -8.00 -27.26 28.19
CA THR A 732 -7.84 -27.94 29.50
C THR A 732 -8.68 -29.24 29.61
N LEU A 733 -9.90 -29.22 29.07
CA LEU A 733 -10.75 -30.41 28.98
C LEU A 733 -10.17 -31.46 28.03
N GLY A 734 -9.55 -31.01 26.91
CA GLY A 734 -8.82 -31.91 26.01
C GLY A 734 -7.65 -32.61 26.69
N GLU A 735 -6.88 -31.91 27.52
CA GLU A 735 -5.81 -32.50 28.35
C GLU A 735 -6.34 -33.52 29.39
N LEU A 736 -7.58 -33.33 29.84
CA LEU A 736 -8.27 -34.25 30.73
C LEU A 736 -8.96 -35.42 30.00
N GLY A 737 -8.95 -35.45 28.67
CA GLY A 737 -9.59 -36.46 27.84
C GLY A 737 -11.10 -36.27 27.62
N ASP A 738 -11.67 -35.13 28.06
CA ASP A 738 -13.10 -34.81 27.90
C ASP A 738 -13.35 -34.07 26.61
N LEU A 739 -13.11 -34.76 25.48
CA LEU A 739 -13.25 -34.19 24.14
C LEU A 739 -14.71 -33.83 23.79
N ALA A 740 -15.67 -34.58 24.36
CA ALA A 740 -17.09 -34.34 24.11
C ALA A 740 -17.57 -32.98 24.63
N THR A 741 -17.01 -32.52 25.74
CA THR A 741 -17.30 -31.19 26.31
C THR A 741 -16.43 -30.11 25.70
N ALA A 742 -15.19 -30.44 25.29
CA ALA A 742 -14.26 -29.47 24.70
C ALA A 742 -14.70 -28.95 23.32
N GLN A 743 -15.19 -29.82 22.44
CA GLN A 743 -15.54 -29.48 21.06
C GLN A 743 -16.60 -28.35 20.97
N PRO A 744 -17.77 -28.42 21.63
CA PRO A 744 -18.78 -27.35 21.54
C PRO A 744 -18.30 -26.01 22.10
N LEU A 745 -17.36 -26.00 23.07
CA LEU A 745 -16.76 -24.76 23.57
C LEU A 745 -15.84 -24.12 22.53
N LEU A 746 -15.05 -24.90 21.80
CA LEU A 746 -14.24 -24.40 20.68
C LEU A 746 -15.10 -23.91 19.52
N GLU A 747 -16.18 -24.62 19.18
CA GLU A 747 -17.11 -24.18 18.14
C GLU A 747 -17.75 -22.83 18.51
N ARG A 748 -18.15 -22.65 19.75
CA ARG A 748 -18.67 -21.39 20.26
C ARG A 748 -17.60 -20.30 20.29
N ALA A 749 -16.40 -20.60 20.76
CA ALA A 749 -15.29 -19.64 20.77
C ALA A 749 -14.95 -19.18 19.33
N LEU A 750 -14.94 -20.11 18.36
CA LEU A 750 -14.72 -19.80 16.96
C LEU A 750 -15.80 -18.89 16.40
N HIS A 751 -17.08 -19.18 16.69
CA HIS A 751 -18.20 -18.35 16.24
C HIS A 751 -18.10 -16.91 16.78
N ILE A 752 -17.75 -16.73 18.05
CA ILE A 752 -17.58 -15.42 18.67
C ILE A 752 -16.42 -14.66 18.00
N TYR A 753 -15.27 -15.31 17.82
CA TYR A 753 -14.12 -14.69 17.18
C TYR A 753 -14.38 -14.37 15.71
N ASP A 754 -15.01 -15.29 14.98
CA ASP A 754 -15.35 -15.06 13.56
C ASP A 754 -16.34 -13.89 13.38
N THR A 755 -17.26 -13.73 14.33
CA THR A 755 -18.24 -12.62 14.34
C THR A 755 -17.58 -11.29 14.74
N ALA A 756 -16.71 -11.30 15.74
CA ALA A 756 -16.11 -10.09 16.30
C ALA A 756 -14.90 -9.58 15.48
N TYR A 757 -14.10 -10.48 14.96
CA TYR A 757 -12.80 -10.17 14.35
C TYR A 757 -12.65 -10.70 12.92
N GLY A 758 -13.59 -11.55 12.47
CA GLY A 758 -13.51 -12.23 11.18
C GLY A 758 -12.81 -13.60 11.25
N PRO A 759 -13.06 -14.48 10.24
CA PRO A 759 -12.62 -15.88 10.26
C PRO A 759 -11.10 -16.08 10.18
N ASP A 760 -10.36 -15.08 9.77
CA ASP A 760 -8.90 -15.17 9.58
C ASP A 760 -8.10 -14.44 10.67
N HIS A 761 -8.78 -13.94 11.68
CA HIS A 761 -8.12 -13.43 12.88
C HIS A 761 -7.26 -14.54 13.54
N PRO A 762 -6.01 -14.26 14.03
CA PRO A 762 -5.16 -15.28 14.67
C PRO A 762 -5.85 -16.06 15.77
N ALA A 763 -6.76 -15.43 16.52
CA ALA A 763 -7.57 -16.11 17.51
C ALA A 763 -8.51 -17.13 16.86
N SER A 764 -9.24 -16.75 15.78
CA SER A 764 -10.09 -17.66 15.00
C SER A 764 -9.29 -18.81 14.41
N VAL A 765 -8.13 -18.51 13.81
CA VAL A 765 -7.23 -19.53 13.22
C VAL A 765 -6.71 -20.49 14.28
N ARG A 766 -6.31 -19.99 15.46
CA ARG A 766 -5.85 -20.86 16.56
C ARG A 766 -6.95 -21.81 17.04
N VAL A 767 -8.16 -21.29 17.24
CA VAL A 767 -9.30 -22.13 17.69
C VAL A 767 -9.66 -23.15 16.62
N ARG A 768 -9.64 -22.77 15.35
CA ARG A 768 -9.88 -23.69 14.23
C ARG A 768 -8.84 -24.80 14.15
N LYS A 769 -7.56 -24.49 14.38
CA LYS A 769 -6.48 -25.49 14.49
C LYS A 769 -6.69 -26.39 15.69
N ALA A 770 -7.12 -25.86 16.85
CA ALA A 770 -7.44 -26.65 18.01
C ALA A 770 -8.62 -27.61 17.76
N LEU A 771 -9.67 -27.14 17.06
CA LEU A 771 -10.80 -27.99 16.62
C LEU A 771 -10.38 -29.14 15.70
N TRP A 772 -9.40 -28.92 14.83
CA TRP A 772 -8.89 -29.99 13.95
C TRP A 772 -7.94 -30.97 14.65
N ALA A 773 -7.40 -30.59 15.79
CA ALA A 773 -6.47 -31.39 16.55
C ALA A 773 -7.17 -32.27 17.62
N LEU A 774 -8.45 -32.00 17.93
CA LEU A 774 -9.35 -32.83 18.74
C LEU A 774 -9.88 -33.99 17.90
#